data_cfb35c21873031dc1ff2e77f2f7572e2
#
_entry.id   cfb35c21873031dc1ff2e77f2f7572e2
#
_cell.length_a   1.000
_cell.length_b   1.000
_cell.length_c   1.000
_cell.angle_alpha   90.00
_cell.angle_beta   90.00
_cell.angle_gamma   90.00
#
_symmetry.space_group_name_H-M   'P 1'
#
loop_
_entity.id
_entity.type
_entity.pdbx_description
1 polymer ?
#
loop_
_entity_poly.entity_id
_entity_poly.type
_entity_poly.pdbx_seq_one_letter_code
_entity_poly.pdbx_strand_id
1 'polypeptide(L)'
;MNIKTKTIDPMRILTLLCFLSVITTGFAQKKVMQNDDKALWNRIRNVKISNSGDHLLYDLEKGEKDQTIQLLDIKGDKVMSYPRSKGGQFSHDSKYAVFAVNAWKDSIREMKRRKVKKKNLPKDTLMIYDINGKSLKKIPNVKSYKMPEKWSGIVAYMLEAPKPAKKDTAKAKVKDTSKVKKKKPKKVSKDNGFHLVIRQLATGIEDTLKFVHSYKLAKEGRHLVYTTSGIVDSLGGGVYHYDVDKSQKTLLLSNHHKTKYPQLGISESGKRISFIVDADSTKSLIKKPELYAWNQGESEAKLIVNSEDNASKLLVSGDEALRFSKNEERLFFGLRTTPIVQDTTLLDEEIVNVEVWTYDEPRLYTVQEIDTKNDRKKAYLSLWDFKTNKMIQVADPDYDMVSYGDEGNSNYAIIGDRTPYQLQSQWTIQFPADLQRVDLNTGERTAIAKKIYGGMSMSPKGKYLYGYSRKDSTWFTYDLKTLKYTALTKGRQFYNELHDYPDDPYSYGSAGWTENDEKFLIYDRFDIWAFDPETGASKNLTNGRASQMRYRYLKTDNEERSISNSKAWLLSAFNEANKYGGFANYNPKKESLKTLIEGPYVYERPWLAQNDKKKRLVFTRQSFTEFPNLWTSDISFKSPKQITDANPQQSDYNWGTAEMVEWVSLDGKPLKGMLIKPENFDPNKKYPMIVNFYEKSSNGLYRHRPPSYGRSTISYPFYASRGYVIFNPDVHYRDGYPGESAFNCVIPGITMLIDKGFIDKDNIGVQGHSWGGYQIAYLVTKTDIFKAAESGAPVPNMISAYGGIRWWTGLSRQFQYEHTQSRIGGTPWEYPQRYIENSPIFNIDKINTPLLIMHNDADGHVPWYQGIEFFVSLRRLGKPSWFLNYNDEPHWPLKWQNRIDFNIRMSQFFDYYLKGAPKPVWMERGVPAMEKGINQGYEYIDSNKD
;
A
#
# COMPACT_ATOMS: atom_id res chain seq x y z
N MET A 1 54.67 72.13 31.83
CA MET A 1 54.44 70.78 31.26
C MET A 1 53.02 70.73 30.82
N ASN A 2 52.77 70.98 29.48
CA ASN A 2 51.41 71.11 28.97
C ASN A 2 50.85 69.71 28.51
N ILE A 3 49.83 69.27 29.19
CA ILE A 3 49.09 68.03 28.74
C ILE A 3 47.94 68.47 27.81
N LYS A 4 48.09 68.15 26.52
CA LYS A 4 47.03 68.33 25.51
C LYS A 4 46.03 67.17 25.67
N THR A 5 44.81 67.48 26.11
CA THR A 5 43.63 66.64 26.04
C THR A 5 43.16 66.54 24.59
N LYS A 6 43.25 65.34 23.99
CA LYS A 6 42.64 65.05 22.68
C LYS A 6 41.11 64.82 22.88
N THR A 7 40.34 65.76 22.42
CA THR A 7 38.90 65.62 22.30
C THR A 7 38.59 64.52 21.26
N ILE A 8 37.86 63.49 21.66
CA ILE A 8 37.40 62.43 20.76
C ILE A 8 36.17 62.99 19.99
N ASP A 9 36.23 62.93 18.67
CA ASP A 9 35.24 63.43 17.74
C ASP A 9 33.87 62.71 17.97
N PRO A 10 32.81 63.45 18.30
CA PRO A 10 31.47 62.91 18.55
C PRO A 10 30.89 62.13 17.36
N MET A 11 31.37 62.37 16.12
CA MET A 11 30.96 61.68 14.92
C MET A 11 31.49 60.24 14.86
N ARG A 12 32.65 59.97 15.49
CA ARG A 12 33.19 58.59 15.61
C ARG A 12 32.47 57.75 16.65
N ILE A 13 31.94 58.33 17.71
CA ILE A 13 31.11 57.66 18.70
C ILE A 13 29.75 57.32 18.10
N LEU A 14 29.18 58.21 17.29
CA LEU A 14 27.91 57.96 16.59
C LEU A 14 28.02 56.83 15.54
N THR A 15 29.15 56.77 14.80
CA THR A 15 29.44 55.68 13.83
C THR A 15 29.68 54.34 14.54
N LEU A 16 30.31 54.33 15.73
CA LEU A 16 30.50 53.10 16.50
C LEU A 16 29.21 52.60 17.13
N LEU A 17 28.30 53.52 17.57
CA LEU A 17 26.97 53.21 18.04
C LEU A 17 26.03 52.74 16.91
N CYS A 18 26.13 53.29 15.71
CA CYS A 18 25.42 52.75 14.53
C CYS A 18 25.95 51.39 14.07
N PHE A 19 27.22 51.07 14.20
CA PHE A 19 27.77 49.73 13.91
C PHE A 19 27.46 48.69 15.00
N LEU A 20 27.28 49.09 16.26
CA LEU A 20 26.84 48.18 17.34
C LEU A 20 25.33 47.90 17.28
N SER A 21 24.50 48.77 16.63
CA SER A 21 23.08 48.51 16.45
C SER A 21 22.75 47.67 15.24
N VAL A 22 23.70 47.35 14.35
CA VAL A 22 23.53 46.51 13.16
C VAL A 22 23.93 45.04 13.40
N ILE A 23 24.54 44.69 14.59
CA ILE A 23 24.82 43.29 14.95
C ILE A 23 23.82 42.77 16.01
N THR A 24 22.60 43.22 16.01
CA THR A 24 21.49 42.36 16.40
C THR A 24 21.13 41.57 15.15
N THR A 25 21.82 40.49 14.87
CA THR A 25 21.25 39.40 14.06
C THR A 25 19.94 39.07 14.72
N GLY A 26 18.86 39.67 14.20
CA GLY A 26 17.52 39.24 14.52
C GLY A 26 17.43 37.78 14.09
N PHE A 27 17.61 36.85 15.03
CA PHE A 27 17.14 35.50 14.81
C PHE A 27 15.65 35.65 14.56
N ALA A 28 15.24 35.61 13.28
CA ALA A 28 13.83 35.64 12.92
C ALA A 28 13.17 34.49 13.68
N GLN A 29 12.30 34.83 14.61
CA GLN A 29 11.58 33.84 15.41
C GLN A 29 10.90 32.86 14.48
N LYS A 30 11.21 31.58 14.57
CA LYS A 30 10.58 30.56 13.76
C LYS A 30 9.06 30.60 13.91
N LYS A 31 8.35 30.29 12.84
CA LYS A 31 6.91 30.34 12.78
C LYS A 31 6.27 29.23 13.62
N VAL A 32 5.18 29.57 14.30
CA VAL A 32 4.29 28.59 14.90
C VAL A 32 3.35 28.04 13.82
N MET A 33 3.29 26.72 13.71
CA MET A 33 2.52 26.04 12.66
C MET A 33 1.00 26.23 12.82
N GLN A 34 0.33 26.63 11.76
CA GLN A 34 -1.12 26.78 11.69
C GLN A 34 -1.76 25.63 10.91
N ASN A 35 -3.10 25.49 11.00
CA ASN A 35 -3.80 24.41 10.29
C ASN A 35 -3.54 24.44 8.78
N ASP A 36 -3.53 25.62 8.14
CA ASP A 36 -3.30 25.75 6.70
C ASP A 36 -1.90 25.36 6.26
N ASP A 37 -0.92 25.46 7.14
CA ASP A 37 0.45 25.05 6.86
C ASP A 37 0.57 23.55 6.58
N LYS A 38 -0.35 22.71 7.08
CA LYS A 38 -0.39 21.27 6.85
C LYS A 38 -0.50 20.90 5.37
N ALA A 39 -1.00 21.80 4.51
CA ALA A 39 -1.09 21.60 3.06
C ALA A 39 0.19 21.94 2.30
N LEU A 40 1.23 22.50 2.95
CA LEU A 40 2.42 23.02 2.29
C LEU A 40 3.52 21.98 2.04
N TRP A 41 3.40 20.79 2.61
CA TRP A 41 4.47 19.79 2.64
C TRP A 41 4.47 18.89 1.41
N ASN A 42 5.65 18.79 0.79
CA ASN A 42 5.89 17.87 -0.31
C ASN A 42 6.10 16.44 0.19
N ARG A 43 5.82 15.48 -0.69
CA ARG A 43 6.13 14.06 -0.52
C ARG A 43 6.85 13.56 -1.76
N ILE A 44 7.96 12.85 -1.58
CA ILE A 44 8.67 12.17 -2.66
C ILE A 44 7.99 10.83 -2.91
N ARG A 45 7.63 10.55 -4.19
CA ARG A 45 6.97 9.32 -4.61
C ARG A 45 7.59 8.78 -5.89
N ASN A 46 7.30 7.50 -6.19
CA ASN A 46 7.61 6.87 -7.47
C ASN A 46 9.07 7.03 -7.90
N VAL A 47 9.99 6.89 -6.95
CA VAL A 47 11.44 7.02 -7.19
C VAL A 47 11.92 5.91 -8.11
N LYS A 48 12.67 6.27 -9.16
CA LYS A 48 13.30 5.36 -10.11
C LYS A 48 14.70 5.84 -10.44
N ILE A 49 15.66 4.94 -10.32
CA ILE A 49 17.00 5.15 -10.85
C ILE A 49 17.08 4.60 -12.28
N SER A 50 17.78 5.29 -13.18
CA SER A 50 18.05 4.77 -14.52
C SER A 50 18.94 3.52 -14.47
N ASN A 51 18.81 2.60 -15.43
CA ASN A 51 19.64 1.40 -15.46
C ASN A 51 21.15 1.73 -15.50
N SER A 52 21.52 2.83 -16.16
CA SER A 52 22.92 3.32 -16.19
C SER A 52 23.41 3.88 -14.85
N GLY A 53 22.50 4.19 -13.92
CA GLY A 53 22.81 4.80 -12.63
C GLY A 53 23.13 6.30 -12.70
N ASP A 54 22.95 6.97 -13.84
CA ASP A 54 23.33 8.36 -14.02
C ASP A 54 22.21 9.35 -13.70
N HIS A 55 20.96 8.89 -13.67
CA HIS A 55 19.78 9.74 -13.51
C HIS A 55 18.77 9.16 -12.55
N LEU A 56 18.01 10.07 -11.92
CA LEU A 56 16.95 9.79 -10.97
C LEU A 56 15.65 10.48 -11.39
N LEU A 57 14.55 9.75 -11.39
CA LEU A 57 13.22 10.25 -11.68
C LEU A 57 12.32 10.04 -10.47
N TYR A 58 11.57 11.07 -10.05
CA TYR A 58 10.61 10.97 -8.96
C TYR A 58 9.48 11.99 -9.07
N ASP A 59 8.37 11.72 -8.38
CA ASP A 59 7.24 12.63 -8.29
C ASP A 59 7.30 13.42 -6.97
N LEU A 60 7.03 14.72 -7.04
CA LEU A 60 6.73 15.58 -5.89
C LEU A 60 5.21 15.78 -5.80
N GLU A 61 4.62 15.34 -4.68
CA GLU A 61 3.21 15.55 -4.35
C GLU A 61 3.09 16.62 -3.26
N LYS A 62 2.16 17.56 -3.41
CA LYS A 62 1.88 18.63 -2.44
C LYS A 62 0.39 18.66 -2.12
N GLY A 63 -0.02 18.07 -1.00
CA GLY A 63 -1.44 18.01 -0.61
C GLY A 63 -2.33 17.51 -1.74
N GLU A 64 -3.40 18.26 -2.04
CA GLU A 64 -4.32 17.97 -3.15
C GLU A 64 -3.94 18.67 -4.47
N LYS A 65 -2.80 19.37 -4.53
CA LYS A 65 -2.35 20.07 -5.74
C LYS A 65 -1.84 19.10 -6.81
N ASP A 66 -1.57 19.64 -7.99
CA ASP A 66 -0.97 18.89 -9.08
C ASP A 66 0.45 18.42 -8.72
N GLN A 67 0.77 17.19 -9.06
CA GLN A 67 2.10 16.61 -8.88
C GLN A 67 3.09 17.22 -9.88
N THR A 68 4.36 17.17 -9.54
CA THR A 68 5.45 17.59 -10.42
C THR A 68 6.45 16.44 -10.54
N ILE A 69 6.79 16.04 -11.76
CA ILE A 69 7.87 15.09 -11.98
C ILE A 69 9.21 15.83 -11.99
N GLN A 70 10.22 15.23 -11.36
CA GLN A 70 11.58 15.73 -11.29
C GLN A 70 12.53 14.70 -11.90
N LEU A 71 13.41 15.17 -12.78
CA LEU A 71 14.54 14.41 -13.29
C LEU A 71 15.82 15.09 -12.81
N LEU A 72 16.63 14.36 -12.04
CA LEU A 72 17.95 14.78 -11.58
C LEU A 72 19.03 13.92 -12.22
N ASP A 73 20.24 14.45 -12.33
CA ASP A 73 21.41 13.59 -12.44
C ASP A 73 21.75 12.97 -11.07
N ILE A 74 22.62 11.99 -11.03
CA ILE A 74 22.97 11.28 -9.78
C ILE A 74 23.76 12.15 -8.78
N LYS A 75 24.24 13.31 -9.20
CA LYS A 75 24.90 14.28 -8.32
C LYS A 75 23.89 15.19 -7.61
N GLY A 76 22.65 15.19 -8.07
CA GLY A 76 21.55 15.99 -7.56
C GLY A 76 21.24 17.24 -8.40
N ASP A 77 21.96 17.43 -9.52
CA ASP A 77 21.69 18.57 -10.40
C ASP A 77 20.37 18.36 -11.16
N LYS A 78 19.56 19.41 -11.23
CA LYS A 78 18.26 19.35 -11.87
C LYS A 78 18.39 19.35 -13.39
N VAL A 79 17.96 18.25 -14.01
CA VAL A 79 17.92 18.09 -15.47
C VAL A 79 16.60 18.60 -16.03
N MET A 80 15.46 18.23 -15.41
CA MET A 80 14.13 18.62 -15.87
C MET A 80 13.13 18.60 -14.71
N SER A 81 12.17 19.54 -14.76
CA SER A 81 11.00 19.57 -13.88
C SER A 81 9.76 19.85 -14.71
N TYR A 82 8.70 19.05 -14.53
CA TYR A 82 7.46 19.25 -15.29
C TYR A 82 6.22 19.12 -14.39
N PRO A 83 5.36 20.16 -14.34
CA PRO A 83 4.16 20.16 -13.51
C PRO A 83 3.05 19.27 -14.10
N ARG A 84 2.09 18.87 -13.26
CA ARG A 84 0.91 18.06 -13.61
C ARG A 84 1.21 16.66 -14.11
N SER A 85 2.40 16.18 -13.86
CA SER A 85 2.89 14.90 -14.38
C SER A 85 3.06 13.89 -13.27
N LYS A 86 2.91 12.63 -13.60
CA LYS A 86 3.06 11.50 -12.69
C LYS A 86 3.55 10.25 -13.41
N GLY A 87 4.15 9.34 -12.63
CA GLY A 87 4.40 7.97 -13.08
C GLY A 87 5.40 7.85 -14.20
N GLY A 88 6.43 8.71 -14.23
CA GLY A 88 7.49 8.64 -15.23
C GLY A 88 8.29 7.34 -15.17
N GLN A 89 8.87 6.95 -16.29
CA GLN A 89 9.77 5.80 -16.41
C GLN A 89 10.88 6.08 -17.41
N PHE A 90 12.04 5.44 -17.21
CA PHE A 90 13.13 5.47 -18.17
C PHE A 90 12.93 4.42 -19.26
N SER A 91 13.46 4.69 -20.47
CA SER A 91 13.74 3.62 -21.42
C SER A 91 14.82 2.69 -20.87
N HIS A 92 14.82 1.43 -21.28
CA HIS A 92 15.76 0.43 -20.75
C HIS A 92 17.24 0.83 -20.97
N ASP A 93 17.55 1.53 -22.08
CA ASP A 93 18.86 2.09 -22.37
C ASP A 93 19.16 3.42 -21.64
N SER A 94 18.25 3.89 -20.79
CA SER A 94 18.39 5.12 -19.99
C SER A 94 18.49 6.43 -20.78
N LYS A 95 18.17 6.42 -22.09
CA LYS A 95 18.29 7.60 -22.94
C LYS A 95 17.08 8.52 -22.90
N TYR A 96 15.90 7.98 -22.57
CA TYR A 96 14.64 8.71 -22.56
C TYR A 96 13.93 8.58 -21.21
N ALA A 97 13.28 9.69 -20.81
CA ALA A 97 12.27 9.69 -19.74
C ALA A 97 10.88 9.93 -20.35
N VAL A 98 9.94 9.05 -20.07
CA VAL A 98 8.58 9.08 -20.63
C VAL A 98 7.56 9.18 -19.50
N PHE A 99 6.62 10.13 -19.60
CA PHE A 99 5.62 10.38 -18.56
C PHE A 99 4.34 10.99 -19.13
N ALA A 100 3.24 10.88 -18.38
CA ALA A 100 1.97 11.50 -18.74
C ALA A 100 1.80 12.85 -18.03
N VAL A 101 1.19 13.80 -18.73
CA VAL A 101 0.79 15.12 -18.19
C VAL A 101 -0.71 15.26 -18.25
N ASN A 102 -1.33 15.49 -17.09
CA ASN A 102 -2.77 15.67 -16.95
C ASN A 102 -3.18 17.14 -17.15
N ALA A 103 -4.47 17.40 -17.31
CA ALA A 103 -4.99 18.74 -17.17
C ALA A 103 -4.87 19.25 -15.73
N TRP A 104 -4.80 20.59 -15.53
CA TRP A 104 -4.80 21.18 -14.20
C TRP A 104 -6.02 20.74 -13.38
N LYS A 105 -5.79 20.29 -12.16
CA LYS A 105 -6.87 19.84 -11.26
C LYS A 105 -7.91 20.93 -11.03
N ASP A 106 -7.47 22.20 -10.87
CA ASP A 106 -8.38 23.32 -10.66
C ASP A 106 -9.20 23.64 -11.92
N SER A 107 -8.61 23.54 -13.12
CA SER A 107 -9.35 23.65 -14.37
C SER A 107 -10.41 22.54 -14.52
N ILE A 108 -10.06 21.30 -14.11
CA ILE A 108 -11.02 20.19 -14.12
C ILE A 108 -12.15 20.43 -13.10
N ARG A 109 -11.82 20.94 -11.90
CA ARG A 109 -12.83 21.28 -10.88
C ARG A 109 -13.79 22.35 -11.39
N GLU A 110 -13.26 23.38 -12.03
CA GLU A 110 -14.07 24.46 -12.63
C GLU A 110 -14.98 23.95 -13.77
N MET A 111 -14.44 23.09 -14.66
CA MET A 111 -15.25 22.44 -15.69
C MET A 111 -16.37 21.56 -15.11
N LYS A 112 -16.12 20.89 -13.99
CA LYS A 112 -17.14 20.10 -13.27
C LYS A 112 -18.21 21.00 -12.66
N ARG A 113 -17.85 22.16 -12.08
CA ARG A 113 -18.82 23.17 -11.61
C ARG A 113 -19.73 23.62 -12.73
N ARG A 114 -19.18 23.83 -13.93
CA ARG A 114 -19.93 24.14 -15.16
C ARG A 114 -20.65 22.92 -15.77
N LYS A 115 -20.70 21.79 -15.09
CA LYS A 115 -21.38 20.54 -15.51
C LYS A 115 -20.89 20.02 -16.88
N VAL A 116 -19.62 20.26 -17.26
CA VAL A 116 -19.04 19.71 -18.48
C VAL A 116 -19.04 18.18 -18.42
N LYS A 117 -19.64 17.53 -19.42
CA LYS A 117 -19.71 16.06 -19.49
C LYS A 117 -18.29 15.44 -19.49
N LYS A 118 -18.10 14.32 -18.77
CA LYS A 118 -16.82 13.61 -18.62
C LYS A 118 -16.07 13.38 -19.95
N LYS A 119 -16.77 13.05 -21.04
CA LYS A 119 -16.20 12.84 -22.38
C LYS A 119 -15.55 14.07 -22.99
N ASN A 120 -15.94 15.28 -22.56
CA ASN A 120 -15.47 16.56 -23.09
C ASN A 120 -14.36 17.18 -22.23
N LEU A 121 -13.99 16.56 -21.10
CA LEU A 121 -12.85 16.98 -20.30
C LEU A 121 -11.55 16.81 -21.09
N PRO A 122 -10.51 17.64 -20.83
CA PRO A 122 -9.20 17.50 -21.43
C PRO A 122 -8.63 16.09 -21.24
N LYS A 123 -7.86 15.63 -22.22
CA LYS A 123 -7.18 14.33 -22.21
C LYS A 123 -5.71 14.50 -21.90
N ASP A 124 -5.08 13.42 -21.48
CA ASP A 124 -3.67 13.43 -21.11
C ASP A 124 -2.76 13.62 -22.33
N THR A 125 -1.59 14.17 -22.07
CA THR A 125 -0.51 14.37 -23.05
C THR A 125 0.65 13.46 -22.65
N LEU A 126 1.14 12.65 -23.58
CA LEU A 126 2.37 11.89 -23.39
C LEU A 126 3.57 12.79 -23.68
N MET A 127 4.52 12.77 -22.77
CA MET A 127 5.78 13.49 -22.87
C MET A 127 6.92 12.51 -23.03
N ILE A 128 7.78 12.75 -23.97
CA ILE A 128 8.99 11.98 -24.22
C ILE A 128 10.15 12.98 -24.14
N TYR A 129 10.99 12.83 -23.12
CA TYR A 129 12.17 13.65 -22.92
C TYR A 129 13.42 12.90 -23.33
N ASP A 130 14.15 13.39 -24.32
CA ASP A 130 15.48 12.92 -24.69
C ASP A 130 16.49 13.52 -23.70
N ILE A 131 17.12 12.66 -22.90
CA ILE A 131 18.00 13.10 -21.81
C ILE A 131 19.30 13.71 -22.38
N ASN A 132 19.88 13.09 -23.42
CA ASN A 132 21.11 13.55 -24.01
C ASN A 132 20.90 14.78 -24.93
N GLY A 133 19.85 14.73 -25.75
CA GLY A 133 19.49 15.82 -26.66
C GLY A 133 18.76 16.99 -25.96
N LYS A 134 18.44 16.87 -24.69
CA LYS A 134 17.71 17.87 -23.87
C LYS A 134 16.43 18.37 -24.56
N SER A 135 15.78 17.52 -25.34
CA SER A 135 14.60 17.85 -26.14
C SER A 135 13.34 17.16 -25.62
N LEU A 136 12.18 17.84 -25.73
CA LEU A 136 10.91 17.38 -25.22
C LEU A 136 9.86 17.29 -26.32
N LYS A 137 9.43 16.08 -26.64
CA LYS A 137 8.30 15.82 -27.53
C LYS A 137 7.00 15.68 -26.77
N LYS A 138 5.95 16.38 -27.24
CA LYS A 138 4.59 16.35 -26.69
C LYS A 138 3.65 15.65 -27.66
N ILE A 139 2.88 14.67 -27.18
CA ILE A 139 1.90 13.92 -27.96
C ILE A 139 0.55 14.05 -27.24
N PRO A 140 -0.38 14.88 -27.76
CA PRO A 140 -1.65 15.13 -27.09
C PRO A 140 -2.67 13.97 -27.27
N ASN A 141 -3.69 13.95 -26.41
CA ASN A 141 -4.82 13.02 -26.46
C ASN A 141 -4.39 11.55 -26.40
N VAL A 142 -3.44 11.22 -25.52
CA VAL A 142 -3.02 9.84 -25.26
C VAL A 142 -3.88 9.25 -24.15
N LYS A 143 -4.39 8.05 -24.39
CA LYS A 143 -5.21 7.27 -23.46
C LYS A 143 -4.35 6.44 -22.50
N SER A 144 -3.29 5.82 -23.03
CA SER A 144 -2.35 4.98 -22.30
C SER A 144 -1.07 4.80 -23.09
N TYR A 145 0.00 4.42 -22.42
CA TYR A 145 1.26 4.06 -23.08
C TYR A 145 1.96 2.92 -22.34
N LYS A 146 2.86 2.22 -23.05
CA LYS A 146 3.75 1.19 -22.50
C LYS A 146 5.13 1.35 -23.10
N MET A 147 6.15 1.12 -22.28
CA MET A 147 7.55 0.98 -22.67
C MET A 147 7.94 -0.50 -22.60
N PRO A 148 8.86 -0.97 -23.45
CA PRO A 148 9.48 -2.28 -23.27
C PRO A 148 10.19 -2.38 -21.91
N GLU A 149 10.18 -3.57 -21.32
CA GLU A 149 10.72 -3.79 -19.98
C GLU A 149 12.24 -4.02 -20.00
N LYS A 150 12.74 -4.91 -20.89
CA LYS A 150 14.16 -5.29 -20.99
C LYS A 150 14.82 -4.97 -22.30
N TRP A 151 14.18 -4.18 -23.14
CA TRP A 151 14.74 -3.65 -24.36
C TRP A 151 14.29 -2.20 -24.58
N SER A 152 14.85 -1.51 -25.58
CA SER A 152 14.58 -0.09 -25.81
C SER A 152 14.34 0.20 -27.29
N GLY A 153 14.14 1.47 -27.61
CA GLY A 153 14.00 1.98 -28.96
C GLY A 153 12.59 2.39 -29.34
N ILE A 154 11.55 1.95 -28.63
CA ILE A 154 10.18 2.36 -28.92
C ILE A 154 9.40 2.79 -27.67
N VAL A 155 8.31 3.51 -27.93
CA VAL A 155 7.16 3.65 -27.03
C VAL A 155 5.88 3.29 -27.78
N ALA A 156 5.02 2.47 -27.17
CA ALA A 156 3.70 2.13 -27.71
C ALA A 156 2.63 2.90 -26.97
N TYR A 157 1.75 3.64 -27.65
CA TYR A 157 0.71 4.43 -27.02
C TYR A 157 -0.61 4.41 -27.77
N MET A 158 -1.71 4.35 -27.01
CA MET A 158 -3.05 4.46 -27.55
C MET A 158 -3.53 5.91 -27.58
N LEU A 159 -4.13 6.32 -28.68
CA LEU A 159 -4.76 7.62 -28.84
C LEU A 159 -6.22 7.59 -28.34
N GLU A 160 -6.67 8.68 -27.73
CA GLU A 160 -8.08 8.90 -27.44
C GLU A 160 -8.92 9.06 -28.70
N ALA A 161 -10.21 8.82 -28.62
CA ALA A 161 -11.10 9.08 -29.74
C ALA A 161 -11.09 10.57 -30.13
N PRO A 162 -10.98 10.93 -31.42
CA PRO A 162 -11.01 12.31 -31.85
C PRO A 162 -12.32 12.98 -31.44
N LYS A 163 -12.22 14.25 -31.03
CA LYS A 163 -13.44 15.04 -30.75
C LYS A 163 -14.28 15.16 -32.02
N PRO A 164 -15.63 15.06 -31.93
CA PRO A 164 -16.48 15.34 -33.08
C PRO A 164 -16.18 16.76 -33.59
N ALA A 165 -15.94 16.91 -34.88
CA ALA A 165 -15.82 18.22 -35.49
C ALA A 165 -17.06 19.05 -35.13
N LYS A 166 -16.86 20.31 -34.72
CA LYS A 166 -17.98 21.25 -34.56
C LYS A 166 -18.67 21.30 -35.92
N LYS A 167 -19.96 21.01 -35.98
CA LYS A 167 -20.75 21.26 -37.18
C LYS A 167 -20.76 22.77 -37.36
N ASP A 168 -20.11 23.24 -38.41
CA ASP A 168 -20.36 24.63 -38.88
C ASP A 168 -21.83 24.70 -39.27
N THR A 169 -22.56 25.48 -38.52
CA THR A 169 -24.00 25.70 -38.72
C THR A 169 -24.30 26.65 -39.90
N ALA A 170 -23.28 27.00 -40.69
CA ALA A 170 -23.42 27.92 -41.83
C ALA A 170 -23.18 27.20 -43.18
N LYS A 171 -23.93 26.14 -43.50
CA LYS A 171 -24.15 25.74 -44.89
C LYS A 171 -25.58 25.34 -45.13
N ALA A 172 -26.25 26.13 -45.98
CA ALA A 172 -27.59 25.92 -46.46
C ALA A 172 -27.77 24.52 -47.05
N LYS A 173 -28.94 23.93 -46.79
CA LYS A 173 -29.38 22.63 -47.32
C LYS A 173 -29.64 22.81 -48.83
N VAL A 174 -28.68 22.37 -49.63
CA VAL A 174 -29.00 21.98 -51.02
C VAL A 174 -29.37 20.50 -50.95
N LYS A 175 -30.61 20.19 -51.32
CA LYS A 175 -31.09 18.80 -51.45
C LYS A 175 -30.58 18.26 -52.79
N ASP A 176 -29.54 17.48 -52.77
CA ASP A 176 -29.13 16.63 -53.89
C ASP A 176 -29.76 15.23 -53.69
N THR A 177 -30.54 14.78 -54.64
CA THR A 177 -31.36 13.59 -54.61
C THR A 177 -30.71 12.34 -55.20
N SER A 178 -29.37 12.35 -55.39
CA SER A 178 -28.62 11.16 -55.86
C SER A 178 -27.96 10.44 -54.68
N LYS A 179 -28.69 9.62 -53.93
CA LYS A 179 -28.15 8.87 -52.80
C LYS A 179 -27.53 7.53 -53.23
N VAL A 180 -26.26 7.52 -53.55
CA VAL A 180 -25.41 6.37 -53.25
C VAL A 180 -25.12 6.44 -51.77
N LYS A 181 -25.58 5.46 -50.96
CA LYS A 181 -25.31 5.35 -49.52
C LYS A 181 -23.82 5.11 -49.30
N LYS A 182 -23.00 6.17 -49.26
CA LYS A 182 -21.59 6.07 -48.79
C LYS A 182 -21.61 5.52 -47.38
N LYS A 183 -21.04 4.32 -47.13
CA LYS A 183 -20.88 3.74 -45.79
C LYS A 183 -20.18 4.77 -44.91
N LYS A 184 -20.76 5.12 -43.74
CA LYS A 184 -20.15 6.06 -42.80
C LYS A 184 -18.81 5.48 -42.32
N PRO A 185 -17.72 6.28 -42.25
CA PRO A 185 -16.45 5.77 -41.79
C PRO A 185 -16.55 5.23 -40.36
N LYS A 186 -15.87 4.12 -40.06
CA LYS A 186 -15.83 3.50 -38.73
C LYS A 186 -15.23 4.49 -37.72
N LYS A 187 -15.93 4.71 -36.60
CA LYS A 187 -15.49 5.66 -35.57
C LYS A 187 -14.67 4.95 -34.52
N VAL A 188 -13.62 5.59 -34.02
CA VAL A 188 -12.85 5.16 -32.85
C VAL A 188 -13.76 5.22 -31.63
N SER A 189 -13.91 4.12 -30.93
CA SER A 189 -14.73 3.99 -29.71
C SER A 189 -14.26 2.80 -28.88
N LYS A 190 -14.82 2.65 -27.67
CA LYS A 190 -14.56 1.47 -26.83
C LYS A 190 -14.93 0.16 -27.56
N ASP A 191 -16.04 0.17 -28.31
CA ASP A 191 -16.55 -1.02 -29.00
C ASP A 191 -15.82 -1.31 -30.32
N ASN A 192 -15.30 -0.30 -30.98
CA ASN A 192 -14.56 -0.44 -32.23
C ASN A 192 -13.02 -0.49 -32.06
N GLY A 193 -12.50 -0.20 -30.88
CA GLY A 193 -11.07 -0.08 -30.61
C GLY A 193 -10.50 1.33 -30.82
N PHE A 194 -9.25 1.52 -30.43
CA PHE A 194 -8.49 2.76 -30.49
C PHE A 194 -7.31 2.62 -31.44
N HIS A 195 -6.68 3.73 -31.84
CA HIS A 195 -5.45 3.66 -32.62
C HIS A 195 -4.27 3.48 -31.68
N LEU A 196 -3.47 2.44 -31.93
CA LEU A 196 -2.21 2.16 -31.25
C LEU A 196 -1.07 2.64 -32.12
N VAL A 197 -0.24 3.52 -31.62
CA VAL A 197 0.94 4.04 -32.32
C VAL A 197 2.18 3.40 -31.72
N ILE A 198 3.03 2.84 -32.59
CA ILE A 198 4.36 2.37 -32.25
C ILE A 198 5.35 3.44 -32.75
N ARG A 199 5.93 4.19 -31.81
CA ARG A 199 6.86 5.27 -32.14
C ARG A 199 8.30 4.85 -31.84
N GLN A 200 9.17 4.95 -32.82
CA GLN A 200 10.61 4.84 -32.63
C GLN A 200 11.11 6.09 -31.90
N LEU A 201 11.85 5.91 -30.82
CA LEU A 201 12.29 7.02 -29.96
C LEU A 201 13.38 7.86 -30.61
N ALA A 202 14.34 7.23 -31.29
CA ALA A 202 15.48 7.91 -31.91
C ALA A 202 15.11 8.70 -33.19
N THR A 203 14.30 8.11 -34.07
CA THR A 203 13.94 8.71 -35.36
C THR A 203 12.64 9.49 -35.35
N GLY A 204 11.76 9.15 -34.39
CA GLY A 204 10.41 9.68 -34.30
C GLY A 204 9.45 9.11 -35.34
N ILE A 205 9.83 8.07 -36.08
CA ILE A 205 8.97 7.36 -37.05
C ILE A 205 7.86 6.65 -36.31
N GLU A 206 6.64 6.71 -36.84
CA GLU A 206 5.43 6.15 -36.23
C GLU A 206 4.75 5.16 -37.19
N ASP A 207 4.41 3.97 -36.66
CA ASP A 207 3.47 3.05 -37.32
C ASP A 207 2.16 3.02 -36.51
N THR A 208 1.04 3.25 -37.20
CA THR A 208 -0.29 3.33 -36.56
C THR A 208 -1.12 2.09 -36.85
N LEU A 209 -1.36 1.30 -35.81
CA LEU A 209 -2.25 0.15 -35.84
C LEU A 209 -3.67 0.60 -35.50
N LYS A 210 -4.63 0.40 -36.45
CA LYS A 210 -5.98 0.96 -36.34
C LYS A 210 -6.92 0.04 -35.57
N PHE A 211 -7.84 0.64 -34.79
CA PHE A 211 -8.93 -0.05 -34.09
C PHE A 211 -8.50 -1.19 -33.16
N VAL A 212 -7.40 -0.99 -32.44
CA VAL A 212 -6.85 -1.94 -31.48
C VAL A 212 -7.67 -1.92 -30.18
N HIS A 213 -8.05 -3.10 -29.70
CA HIS A 213 -8.72 -3.27 -28.40
C HIS A 213 -7.71 -3.48 -27.27
N SER A 214 -6.76 -4.37 -27.48
CA SER A 214 -5.72 -4.73 -26.49
C SER A 214 -4.41 -5.05 -27.18
N TYR A 215 -3.30 -4.92 -26.43
CA TYR A 215 -1.97 -5.28 -26.89
C TYR A 215 -1.05 -5.64 -25.71
N LYS A 216 -0.07 -6.51 -25.97
CA LYS A 216 1.05 -6.82 -25.07
C LYS A 216 2.37 -6.76 -25.80
N LEU A 217 3.40 -6.22 -25.12
CA LEU A 217 4.80 -6.28 -25.52
C LEU A 217 5.46 -7.51 -24.90
N ALA A 218 6.32 -8.18 -25.63
CA ALA A 218 7.19 -9.20 -25.06
C ALA A 218 8.21 -8.54 -24.11
N LYS A 219 8.62 -9.26 -23.09
CA LYS A 219 9.52 -8.74 -22.04
C LYS A 219 10.95 -8.55 -22.54
N GLU A 220 11.47 -9.53 -23.27
CA GLU A 220 12.85 -9.58 -23.78
C GLU A 220 12.93 -9.45 -25.30
N GLY A 221 12.02 -10.08 -26.05
CA GLY A 221 11.97 -10.02 -27.50
C GLY A 221 11.31 -8.75 -28.03
N ARG A 222 11.73 -8.31 -29.21
CA ARG A 222 11.20 -7.10 -29.88
C ARG A 222 9.92 -7.40 -30.65
N HIS A 223 8.94 -7.94 -29.93
CA HIS A 223 7.66 -8.41 -30.48
C HIS A 223 6.47 -7.86 -29.69
N LEU A 224 5.32 -7.77 -30.39
CA LEU A 224 4.07 -7.32 -29.81
C LEU A 224 2.92 -8.17 -30.37
N VAL A 225 1.94 -8.50 -29.54
CA VAL A 225 0.65 -9.06 -29.94
C VAL A 225 -0.45 -8.03 -29.74
N TYR A 226 -1.39 -7.93 -30.70
CA TYR A 226 -2.54 -7.03 -30.56
C TYR A 226 -3.80 -7.62 -31.19
N THR A 227 -4.96 -7.18 -30.69
CA THR A 227 -6.28 -7.51 -31.25
C THR A 227 -6.91 -6.28 -31.88
N THR A 228 -7.55 -6.45 -33.01
CA THR A 228 -8.23 -5.35 -33.73
C THR A 228 -9.61 -5.80 -34.23
N SER A 229 -10.55 -4.86 -34.29
CA SER A 229 -11.83 -5.07 -34.96
C SER A 229 -11.74 -4.84 -36.47
N GLY A 230 -10.54 -4.54 -36.98
CA GLY A 230 -10.27 -4.33 -38.39
C GLY A 230 -10.95 -3.12 -39.03
N ILE A 231 -10.72 -2.93 -40.31
CA ILE A 231 -11.39 -1.96 -41.19
C ILE A 231 -12.00 -2.76 -42.32
N VAL A 232 -13.30 -2.55 -42.56
CA VAL A 232 -13.98 -3.16 -43.71
C VAL A 232 -13.23 -2.74 -44.99
N ASP A 233 -12.88 -3.69 -45.80
CA ASP A 233 -12.21 -3.53 -47.10
C ASP A 233 -10.67 -3.34 -47.10
N SER A 234 -9.97 -3.28 -45.93
CA SER A 234 -8.53 -3.09 -45.90
C SER A 234 -7.75 -3.85 -44.84
N LEU A 235 -8.31 -4.10 -43.68
CA LEU A 235 -7.69 -4.83 -42.57
C LEU A 235 -8.73 -5.70 -41.91
N GLY A 236 -8.58 -7.01 -41.92
CA GLY A 236 -9.44 -7.96 -41.22
C GLY A 236 -9.44 -7.74 -39.71
N GLY A 237 -10.57 -8.05 -39.06
CA GLY A 237 -10.57 -8.16 -37.60
C GLY A 237 -9.84 -9.43 -37.19
N GLY A 238 -9.21 -9.42 -36.01
CA GLY A 238 -8.50 -10.60 -35.51
C GLY A 238 -7.35 -10.30 -34.57
N VAL A 239 -6.48 -11.28 -34.42
CA VAL A 239 -5.25 -11.22 -33.61
C VAL A 239 -4.06 -11.15 -34.54
N TYR A 240 -3.15 -10.26 -34.24
CA TYR A 240 -1.94 -10.02 -35.04
C TYR A 240 -0.70 -10.08 -34.15
N HIS A 241 0.35 -10.66 -34.70
CA HIS A 241 1.73 -10.49 -34.25
C HIS A 241 2.35 -9.29 -34.97
N TYR A 242 3.18 -8.51 -34.26
CA TYR A 242 3.94 -7.40 -34.81
C TYR A 242 5.41 -7.57 -34.44
N ASP A 243 6.25 -7.75 -35.48
CA ASP A 243 7.72 -7.74 -35.38
C ASP A 243 8.18 -6.28 -35.46
N VAL A 244 8.75 -5.78 -34.34
CA VAL A 244 9.13 -4.37 -34.23
C VAL A 244 10.31 -4.00 -35.11
N ASP A 245 11.27 -4.91 -35.31
CA ASP A 245 12.47 -4.64 -36.10
C ASP A 245 12.17 -4.57 -37.58
N LYS A 246 11.28 -5.45 -38.05
CA LYS A 246 10.88 -5.50 -39.45
C LYS A 246 9.68 -4.62 -39.76
N SER A 247 9.01 -4.05 -38.76
CA SER A 247 7.71 -3.39 -38.89
C SER A 247 6.65 -4.27 -39.58
N GLN A 248 6.78 -5.60 -39.43
CA GLN A 248 5.94 -6.60 -40.10
C GLN A 248 4.75 -7.02 -39.25
N LYS A 249 3.58 -7.09 -39.89
CA LYS A 249 2.31 -7.52 -39.26
C LYS A 249 1.93 -8.88 -39.83
N THR A 250 1.75 -9.88 -38.96
CA THR A 250 1.29 -11.22 -39.32
C THR A 250 -0.06 -11.45 -38.69
N LEU A 251 -1.07 -11.79 -39.49
CA LEU A 251 -2.39 -12.18 -39.03
C LEU A 251 -2.32 -13.59 -38.48
N LEU A 252 -2.64 -13.75 -37.17
CA LEU A 252 -2.61 -15.06 -36.49
C LEU A 252 -3.98 -15.76 -36.54
N LEU A 253 -5.05 -14.99 -36.44
CA LEU A 253 -6.40 -15.49 -36.50
C LEU A 253 -7.32 -14.41 -37.05
N SER A 254 -8.05 -14.71 -38.12
CA SER A 254 -9.09 -13.84 -38.68
C SER A 254 -10.46 -14.17 -38.06
N ASN A 255 -11.16 -13.16 -37.58
CA ASN A 255 -12.46 -13.34 -36.96
C ASN A 255 -13.43 -12.20 -37.26
N HIS A 256 -14.74 -12.46 -36.96
CA HIS A 256 -15.79 -11.46 -37.10
C HIS A 256 -15.52 -10.24 -36.19
N HIS A 257 -15.94 -9.05 -36.61
CA HIS A 257 -15.70 -7.79 -35.88
C HIS A 257 -16.30 -7.73 -34.44
N LYS A 258 -17.21 -8.66 -34.10
CA LYS A 258 -17.82 -8.76 -32.75
C LYS A 258 -17.12 -9.77 -31.84
N THR A 259 -16.18 -10.55 -32.37
CA THR A 259 -15.39 -11.51 -31.58
C THR A 259 -14.65 -10.78 -30.47
N LYS A 260 -14.67 -11.32 -29.26
CA LYS A 260 -13.96 -10.80 -28.10
C LYS A 260 -12.75 -11.65 -27.81
N TYR A 261 -11.73 -11.00 -27.32
CA TYR A 261 -10.47 -11.62 -26.90
C TYR A 261 -10.21 -11.26 -25.44
N PRO A 262 -10.80 -12.00 -24.48
CA PRO A 262 -10.71 -11.65 -23.06
C PRO A 262 -9.28 -11.72 -22.52
N GLN A 263 -8.44 -12.61 -23.05
CA GLN A 263 -7.05 -12.73 -22.65
C GLN A 263 -6.09 -12.81 -23.86
N LEU A 264 -4.92 -12.16 -23.71
CA LEU A 264 -3.77 -12.30 -24.58
C LEU A 264 -2.57 -12.76 -23.77
N GLY A 265 -1.74 -13.66 -24.29
CA GLY A 265 -0.45 -14.08 -23.76
C GLY A 265 0.62 -13.88 -24.82
N ILE A 266 1.82 -13.49 -24.38
CA ILE A 266 3.03 -13.47 -25.21
C ILE A 266 4.19 -13.91 -24.32
N SER A 267 5.03 -14.80 -24.82
CA SER A 267 6.20 -15.30 -24.11
C SER A 267 7.26 -14.20 -23.94
N GLU A 268 8.25 -14.39 -23.07
CA GLU A 268 9.28 -13.38 -22.83
C GLU A 268 10.10 -13.09 -24.08
N SER A 269 10.43 -14.10 -24.86
CA SER A 269 11.11 -13.95 -26.16
C SER A 269 10.19 -13.35 -27.24
N GLY A 270 8.88 -13.41 -27.07
CA GLY A 270 7.90 -13.02 -28.08
C GLY A 270 7.65 -14.07 -29.18
N LYS A 271 8.30 -15.22 -29.11
CA LYS A 271 8.22 -16.27 -30.13
C LYS A 271 6.96 -17.14 -29.99
N ARG A 272 6.28 -17.11 -28.85
CA ARG A 272 5.02 -17.79 -28.62
C ARG A 272 3.95 -16.80 -28.20
N ILE A 273 2.76 -16.97 -28.78
CA ILE A 273 1.59 -16.15 -28.50
C ILE A 273 0.42 -17.08 -28.19
N SER A 274 -0.41 -16.70 -27.24
CA SER A 274 -1.65 -17.38 -26.92
C SER A 274 -2.77 -16.36 -26.69
N PHE A 275 -4.00 -16.75 -26.95
CA PHE A 275 -5.15 -15.90 -26.73
C PHE A 275 -6.44 -16.72 -26.59
N ILE A 276 -7.37 -16.16 -25.84
CA ILE A 276 -8.71 -16.73 -25.66
C ILE A 276 -9.66 -16.02 -26.61
N VAL A 277 -10.50 -16.79 -27.28
CA VAL A 277 -11.47 -16.32 -28.29
C VAL A 277 -12.89 -16.61 -27.83
N ASP A 278 -13.70 -15.58 -27.68
CA ASP A 278 -15.16 -15.68 -27.55
C ASP A 278 -15.79 -15.19 -28.85
N ALA A 279 -16.09 -16.13 -29.74
CA ALA A 279 -16.71 -15.86 -31.04
C ALA A 279 -18.23 -15.74 -30.97
N ASP A 280 -18.84 -16.08 -29.83
CA ASP A 280 -20.29 -16.02 -29.67
C ASP A 280 -20.79 -14.58 -29.63
N SER A 281 -21.45 -14.18 -30.76
CA SER A 281 -22.04 -12.84 -30.89
C SER A 281 -23.46 -12.75 -30.37
N THR A 282 -24.04 -13.86 -29.85
CA THR A 282 -25.40 -13.93 -29.31
C THR A 282 -25.50 -13.22 -27.95
N LYS A 283 -26.69 -13.13 -27.38
CA LYS A 283 -26.94 -12.65 -26.03
C LYS A 283 -26.83 -13.75 -24.96
N SER A 284 -26.38 -14.96 -25.33
CA SER A 284 -26.19 -16.03 -24.36
C SER A 284 -25.35 -15.57 -23.17
N LEU A 285 -25.83 -15.87 -21.98
CA LEU A 285 -25.10 -15.58 -20.71
C LEU A 285 -23.99 -16.62 -20.47
N ILE A 286 -24.12 -17.82 -21.03
CA ILE A 286 -23.11 -18.87 -20.96
C ILE A 286 -22.28 -18.80 -22.24
N LYS A 287 -21.03 -18.40 -22.12
CA LYS A 287 -20.06 -18.35 -23.21
C LYS A 287 -19.14 -19.56 -23.14
N LYS A 288 -18.72 -20.05 -24.30
CA LYS A 288 -17.82 -21.20 -24.48
C LYS A 288 -16.57 -20.76 -25.24
N PRO A 289 -15.66 -20.02 -24.57
CA PRO A 289 -14.44 -19.54 -25.23
C PRO A 289 -13.51 -20.68 -25.59
N GLU A 290 -12.62 -20.40 -26.53
CA GLU A 290 -11.60 -21.32 -27.04
C GLU A 290 -10.21 -20.76 -26.82
N LEU A 291 -9.24 -21.63 -26.57
CA LEU A 291 -7.82 -21.24 -26.39
C LEU A 291 -7.01 -21.58 -27.63
N TYR A 292 -6.35 -20.56 -28.16
CA TYR A 292 -5.46 -20.67 -29.32
C TYR A 292 -4.02 -20.40 -28.92
N ALA A 293 -3.07 -21.02 -29.64
CA ALA A 293 -1.66 -20.75 -29.54
C ALA A 293 -1.00 -20.65 -30.93
N TRP A 294 0.05 -19.86 -31.01
CA TRP A 294 0.89 -19.65 -32.18
C TRP A 294 2.36 -19.69 -31.81
N ASN A 295 3.17 -20.33 -32.64
CA ASN A 295 4.62 -20.34 -32.55
C ASN A 295 5.22 -19.58 -33.73
N GLN A 296 6.32 -18.88 -33.52
CA GLN A 296 7.02 -18.15 -34.58
C GLN A 296 7.40 -19.09 -35.74
N GLY A 297 6.99 -18.69 -36.95
CA GLY A 297 7.15 -19.51 -38.15
C GLY A 297 5.88 -20.23 -38.62
N GLU A 298 4.86 -20.35 -37.80
CA GLU A 298 3.55 -20.84 -38.21
C GLU A 298 2.79 -19.74 -38.98
N SER A 299 2.00 -20.15 -39.98
CA SER A 299 1.18 -19.22 -40.77
C SER A 299 0.01 -18.66 -40.03
N GLU A 300 -0.59 -19.44 -39.08
CA GLU A 300 -1.75 -19.08 -38.28
C GLU A 300 -1.70 -19.74 -36.89
N ALA A 301 -2.53 -19.25 -35.97
CA ALA A 301 -2.69 -19.84 -34.65
C ALA A 301 -3.57 -21.09 -34.69
N LYS A 302 -3.22 -22.07 -33.87
CA LYS A 302 -3.96 -23.34 -33.77
C LYS A 302 -4.86 -23.33 -32.54
N LEU A 303 -6.07 -23.89 -32.67
CA LEU A 303 -6.93 -24.22 -31.54
C LEU A 303 -6.24 -25.32 -30.72
N ILE A 304 -5.99 -25.06 -29.42
CA ILE A 304 -5.35 -26.02 -28.53
C ILE A 304 -6.28 -26.54 -27.42
N VAL A 305 -7.29 -25.77 -27.00
CA VAL A 305 -8.30 -26.23 -26.05
C VAL A 305 -9.67 -25.69 -26.44
N ASN A 306 -10.63 -26.59 -26.60
CA ASN A 306 -12.03 -26.32 -26.85
C ASN A 306 -12.84 -26.44 -25.56
N SER A 307 -13.73 -25.51 -25.26
CA SER A 307 -14.63 -25.56 -24.10
C SER A 307 -15.67 -26.69 -24.17
N GLU A 308 -16.03 -27.15 -25.35
CA GLU A 308 -17.07 -28.19 -25.52
C GLU A 308 -16.50 -29.61 -25.58
N ASP A 309 -15.25 -29.73 -25.99
CA ASP A 309 -14.56 -31.02 -26.17
C ASP A 309 -13.17 -30.95 -25.53
N ASN A 310 -13.09 -31.14 -24.21
CA ASN A 310 -11.86 -31.31 -23.47
C ASN A 310 -12.02 -32.31 -22.33
N ALA A 311 -10.92 -32.93 -21.93
CA ALA A 311 -10.92 -34.01 -20.94
C ALA A 311 -11.49 -33.61 -19.57
N SER A 312 -11.46 -32.32 -19.19
CA SER A 312 -11.96 -31.84 -17.90
C SER A 312 -13.45 -31.59 -17.85
N LYS A 313 -14.12 -31.46 -19.01
CA LYS A 313 -15.53 -31.03 -19.15
C LYS A 313 -15.81 -29.63 -18.53
N LEU A 314 -14.76 -28.82 -18.31
CA LEU A 314 -14.83 -27.44 -17.84
C LEU A 314 -14.69 -26.47 -19.01
N LEU A 315 -15.26 -25.28 -18.87
CA LEU A 315 -15.14 -24.21 -19.90
C LEU A 315 -13.79 -23.51 -19.78
N VAL A 316 -13.20 -23.08 -20.89
CA VAL A 316 -12.04 -22.18 -20.88
C VAL A 316 -12.41 -20.86 -20.21
N SER A 317 -11.60 -20.39 -19.24
CA SER A 317 -11.87 -19.16 -18.52
C SER A 317 -11.27 -17.95 -19.21
N GLY A 318 -12.09 -16.96 -19.54
CA GLY A 318 -11.63 -15.64 -19.99
C GLY A 318 -11.14 -14.72 -18.87
N ASP A 319 -11.23 -15.12 -17.59
CA ASP A 319 -10.88 -14.30 -16.44
C ASP A 319 -9.45 -14.58 -15.94
N GLU A 320 -8.88 -15.79 -16.13
CA GLU A 320 -7.52 -16.11 -15.74
C GLU A 320 -6.49 -15.66 -16.79
N ALA A 321 -5.35 -15.16 -16.32
CA ALA A 321 -4.30 -14.67 -17.21
C ALA A 321 -3.53 -15.82 -17.87
N LEU A 322 -3.20 -15.67 -19.15
CA LEU A 322 -2.32 -16.57 -19.87
C LEU A 322 -0.86 -16.28 -19.51
N ARG A 323 -0.12 -17.31 -19.06
CA ARG A 323 1.27 -17.21 -18.61
C ARG A 323 2.11 -18.34 -19.21
N PHE A 324 3.21 -17.99 -19.86
CA PHE A 324 4.20 -18.99 -20.29
C PHE A 324 5.17 -19.29 -19.15
N SER A 325 5.64 -20.53 -19.07
CA SER A 325 6.81 -20.89 -18.26
C SER A 325 8.06 -20.15 -18.76
N LYS A 326 9.08 -19.99 -17.91
CA LYS A 326 10.30 -19.27 -18.27
C LYS A 326 11.04 -19.86 -19.48
N ASN A 327 11.04 -21.19 -19.61
CA ASN A 327 11.57 -21.90 -20.79
C ASN A 327 10.61 -21.93 -21.98
N GLU A 328 9.42 -21.32 -21.83
CA GLU A 328 8.36 -21.22 -22.85
C GLU A 328 7.77 -22.56 -23.32
N GLU A 329 8.04 -23.68 -22.64
CA GLU A 329 7.55 -25.01 -23.02
C GLU A 329 6.14 -25.31 -22.53
N ARG A 330 5.64 -24.51 -21.54
CA ARG A 330 4.29 -24.66 -20.99
C ARG A 330 3.54 -23.33 -21.04
N LEU A 331 2.24 -23.42 -21.29
CA LEU A 331 1.28 -22.32 -21.20
C LEU A 331 0.30 -22.63 -20.07
N PHE A 332 0.30 -21.81 -19.03
CA PHE A 332 -0.68 -21.88 -17.96
C PHE A 332 -1.92 -21.03 -18.30
N PHE A 333 -3.12 -21.58 -18.06
CA PHE A 333 -4.40 -20.96 -18.31
C PHE A 333 -5.44 -21.46 -17.31
N GLY A 334 -6.62 -20.85 -17.28
CA GLY A 334 -7.70 -21.23 -16.38
C GLY A 334 -8.84 -21.98 -17.08
N LEU A 335 -9.38 -22.98 -16.38
CA LEU A 335 -10.67 -23.58 -16.68
C LEU A 335 -11.70 -23.17 -15.62
N ARG A 336 -13.00 -23.18 -15.94
CA ARG A 336 -14.06 -22.82 -15.00
C ARG A 336 -15.27 -23.72 -15.12
N THR A 337 -16.04 -23.84 -14.07
CA THR A 337 -17.38 -24.44 -14.12
C THR A 337 -18.34 -23.60 -14.96
N THR A 338 -19.41 -24.21 -15.42
CA THR A 338 -20.50 -23.48 -16.09
C THR A 338 -21.06 -22.42 -15.16
N PRO A 339 -21.13 -21.14 -15.59
CA PRO A 339 -21.66 -20.06 -14.75
C PRO A 339 -23.11 -20.31 -14.36
N ILE A 340 -23.45 -20.00 -13.11
CA ILE A 340 -24.82 -19.85 -12.66
C ILE A 340 -25.35 -18.53 -13.24
N VAL A 341 -26.43 -18.58 -13.99
CA VAL A 341 -27.03 -17.44 -14.66
C VAL A 341 -28.45 -17.19 -14.17
N GLN A 342 -28.84 -15.92 -14.15
CA GLN A 342 -30.20 -15.53 -13.79
C GLN A 342 -31.17 -15.88 -14.91
N ASP A 343 -32.41 -16.28 -14.57
CA ASP A 343 -33.48 -16.40 -15.52
C ASP A 343 -33.87 -15.00 -16.04
N THR A 344 -33.63 -14.76 -17.32
CA THR A 344 -33.88 -13.47 -17.97
C THR A 344 -35.34 -13.34 -18.47
N THR A 345 -36.19 -14.32 -18.21
CA THR A 345 -37.62 -14.25 -18.53
C THR A 345 -38.47 -13.63 -17.42
N LEU A 346 -37.91 -13.58 -16.19
CA LEU A 346 -38.55 -12.97 -15.04
C LEU A 346 -38.43 -11.43 -15.08
N LEU A 347 -39.49 -10.76 -14.64
CA LEU A 347 -39.47 -9.32 -14.35
C LEU A 347 -38.76 -9.06 -13.02
N ASP A 348 -38.28 -7.83 -12.80
CA ASP A 348 -37.57 -7.46 -11.54
C ASP A 348 -38.47 -7.69 -10.31
N GLU A 349 -39.78 -7.51 -10.44
CA GLU A 349 -40.80 -7.74 -9.40
C GLU A 349 -41.11 -9.21 -9.11
N GLU A 350 -40.70 -10.11 -9.99
CA GLU A 350 -40.89 -11.58 -9.85
C GLU A 350 -39.64 -12.23 -9.20
N ILE A 351 -38.54 -11.47 -9.04
CA ILE A 351 -37.31 -11.97 -8.44
C ILE A 351 -37.39 -11.89 -6.92
N VAL A 352 -37.32 -13.05 -6.25
CA VAL A 352 -37.23 -13.10 -4.80
C VAL A 352 -35.85 -12.62 -4.38
N ASN A 353 -35.82 -11.57 -3.54
CA ASN A 353 -34.59 -10.97 -3.01
C ASN A 353 -34.47 -11.23 -1.51
N VAL A 354 -34.03 -12.44 -1.14
CA VAL A 354 -33.85 -12.88 0.25
C VAL A 354 -32.46 -13.46 0.47
N GLU A 355 -31.86 -13.16 1.61
CA GLU A 355 -30.64 -13.78 2.10
C GLU A 355 -31.00 -14.87 3.11
N VAL A 356 -30.47 -16.08 2.92
CA VAL A 356 -30.65 -17.18 3.85
C VAL A 356 -29.30 -17.52 4.46
N TRP A 357 -29.15 -17.27 5.74
CA TRP A 357 -27.94 -17.54 6.50
C TRP A 357 -28.08 -18.86 7.24
N THR A 358 -27.11 -19.77 7.09
CA THR A 358 -27.12 -21.05 7.80
C THR A 358 -25.95 -21.13 8.78
N TYR A 359 -26.12 -21.95 9.82
CA TYR A 359 -25.16 -22.06 10.91
C TYR A 359 -23.88 -22.82 10.56
N ASP A 360 -23.92 -23.66 9.54
CA ASP A 360 -22.88 -24.60 9.12
C ASP A 360 -22.23 -24.28 7.76
N GLU A 361 -22.63 -23.16 7.14
CA GLU A 361 -21.98 -22.75 5.88
C GLU A 361 -20.49 -22.46 6.09
N PRO A 362 -19.62 -22.94 5.19
CA PRO A 362 -18.17 -22.72 5.29
C PRO A 362 -17.77 -21.25 5.35
N ARG A 363 -18.53 -20.37 4.70
CA ARG A 363 -18.33 -18.90 4.70
C ARG A 363 -19.61 -18.20 5.09
N LEU A 364 -19.51 -17.29 6.06
CA LEU A 364 -20.63 -16.41 6.45
C LEU A 364 -21.17 -15.68 5.23
N TYR A 365 -22.51 -15.50 5.16
CA TYR A 365 -23.18 -14.91 4.00
C TYR A 365 -22.56 -13.57 3.57
N THR A 366 -22.23 -12.68 4.51
CA THR A 366 -21.58 -11.40 4.24
C THR A 366 -20.19 -11.54 3.62
N VAL A 367 -19.43 -12.62 3.92
CA VAL A 367 -18.18 -12.95 3.22
C VAL A 367 -18.46 -13.35 1.77
N GLN A 368 -19.50 -14.17 1.55
CA GLN A 368 -19.90 -14.59 0.22
C GLN A 368 -20.31 -13.41 -0.65
N GLU A 369 -21.03 -12.41 -0.10
CA GLU A 369 -21.39 -11.19 -0.83
C GLU A 369 -20.16 -10.42 -1.32
N ILE A 370 -19.18 -10.21 -0.45
CA ILE A 370 -17.94 -9.52 -0.79
C ILE A 370 -17.16 -10.29 -1.86
N ASP A 371 -17.12 -11.61 -1.74
CA ASP A 371 -16.39 -12.50 -2.65
C ASP A 371 -17.14 -12.80 -3.96
N THR A 372 -18.44 -12.52 -4.06
CA THR A 372 -19.31 -12.87 -5.21
C THR A 372 -18.66 -12.56 -6.56
N LYS A 373 -18.01 -11.39 -6.67
CA LYS A 373 -17.32 -10.99 -7.90
C LYS A 373 -16.13 -11.88 -8.23
N ASN A 374 -15.40 -12.34 -7.23
CA ASN A 374 -14.23 -13.22 -7.36
C ASN A 374 -14.70 -14.64 -7.61
N ASP A 375 -15.72 -15.11 -6.90
CA ASP A 375 -16.32 -16.43 -7.07
C ASP A 375 -16.88 -16.62 -8.48
N ARG A 376 -17.56 -15.60 -9.03
CA ARG A 376 -18.03 -15.59 -10.42
C ARG A 376 -16.92 -15.68 -11.46
N LYS A 377 -15.69 -15.34 -11.11
CA LYS A 377 -14.49 -15.37 -11.97
C LYS A 377 -13.54 -16.50 -11.64
N LYS A 378 -13.87 -17.31 -10.63
CA LYS A 378 -13.04 -18.41 -10.19
C LYS A 378 -12.66 -19.31 -11.35
N ALA A 379 -11.37 -19.61 -11.44
CA ALA A 379 -10.84 -20.47 -12.47
C ALA A 379 -9.83 -21.43 -11.86
N TYR A 380 -9.73 -22.62 -12.44
CA TYR A 380 -8.89 -23.72 -12.01
C TYR A 380 -7.71 -23.84 -12.96
N LEU A 381 -6.50 -23.77 -12.40
CA LEU A 381 -5.28 -23.74 -13.18
C LEU A 381 -5.11 -25.04 -13.96
N SER A 382 -4.82 -24.88 -15.25
CA SER A 382 -4.44 -25.95 -16.17
C SER A 382 -3.24 -25.51 -16.98
N LEU A 383 -2.55 -26.41 -17.62
CA LEU A 383 -1.46 -26.10 -18.52
C LEU A 383 -1.60 -26.85 -19.85
N TRP A 384 -1.06 -26.23 -20.91
CA TRP A 384 -0.77 -26.83 -22.18
C TRP A 384 0.73 -27.07 -22.30
N ASP A 385 1.14 -28.30 -22.52
CA ASP A 385 2.54 -28.67 -22.76
C ASP A 385 2.82 -28.71 -24.26
N PHE A 386 3.73 -27.86 -24.74
CA PHE A 386 4.05 -27.74 -26.16
C PHE A 386 4.95 -28.87 -26.69
N LYS A 387 5.58 -29.67 -25.82
CA LYS A 387 6.38 -30.81 -26.24
C LYS A 387 5.49 -32.00 -26.57
N THR A 388 4.51 -32.24 -25.72
CA THR A 388 3.62 -33.39 -25.84
C THR A 388 2.32 -33.04 -26.57
N ASN A 389 2.02 -31.76 -26.76
CA ASN A 389 0.76 -31.23 -27.26
C ASN A 389 -0.46 -31.75 -26.48
N LYS A 390 -0.33 -31.75 -25.15
CA LYS A 390 -1.39 -32.22 -24.25
C LYS A 390 -1.77 -31.14 -23.23
N MET A 391 -3.04 -31.14 -22.86
CA MET A 391 -3.56 -30.39 -21.73
C MET A 391 -3.39 -31.24 -20.47
N ILE A 392 -2.96 -30.58 -19.38
CA ILE A 392 -2.89 -31.16 -18.04
C ILE A 392 -3.70 -30.27 -17.10
N GLN A 393 -4.71 -30.84 -16.45
CA GLN A 393 -5.46 -30.15 -15.41
C GLN A 393 -4.68 -30.20 -14.09
N VAL A 394 -4.30 -29.04 -13.55
CA VAL A 394 -3.52 -28.93 -12.31
C VAL A 394 -4.46 -28.84 -11.11
N ALA A 395 -5.44 -27.94 -11.19
CA ALA A 395 -6.43 -27.69 -10.14
C ALA A 395 -7.85 -28.03 -10.60
N ASP A 396 -8.76 -28.19 -9.64
CA ASP A 396 -10.17 -28.48 -9.87
C ASP A 396 -11.02 -27.77 -8.78
N PRO A 397 -12.37 -27.91 -8.78
CA PRO A 397 -13.22 -27.30 -7.77
C PRO A 397 -12.93 -27.69 -6.32
N ASP A 398 -12.44 -28.91 -6.07
CA ASP A 398 -12.15 -29.42 -4.73
C ASP A 398 -10.77 -28.96 -4.25
N TYR A 399 -9.78 -28.90 -5.14
CA TYR A 399 -8.41 -28.48 -4.89
C TYR A 399 -8.07 -27.24 -5.72
N ASP A 400 -8.55 -26.08 -5.27
CA ASP A 400 -8.49 -24.82 -6.05
C ASP A 400 -7.26 -23.97 -5.77
N MET A 401 -6.56 -24.19 -4.67
CA MET A 401 -5.31 -23.52 -4.36
C MET A 401 -4.16 -24.13 -5.13
N VAL A 402 -3.30 -23.29 -5.72
CA VAL A 402 -2.15 -23.76 -6.50
C VAL A 402 -0.90 -22.98 -6.18
N SER A 403 0.22 -23.67 -6.04
CA SER A 403 1.58 -23.13 -5.99
C SER A 403 2.50 -23.94 -6.90
N TYR A 404 3.31 -23.27 -7.71
CA TYR A 404 4.33 -23.91 -8.56
C TYR A 404 5.62 -23.11 -8.53
N GLY A 405 6.77 -23.78 -8.69
CA GLY A 405 8.10 -23.19 -8.62
C GLY A 405 8.75 -22.95 -9.98
N ASP A 406 9.99 -22.45 -9.95
CA ASP A 406 10.90 -22.24 -11.08
C ASP A 406 10.25 -21.51 -12.26
N GLU A 407 9.42 -20.52 -11.96
CA GLU A 407 8.69 -19.72 -12.97
C GLU A 407 7.89 -20.59 -13.97
N GLY A 408 7.36 -21.73 -13.49
CA GLY A 408 6.59 -22.69 -14.29
C GLY A 408 7.41 -23.81 -14.92
N ASN A 409 8.73 -23.84 -14.70
CA ASN A 409 9.60 -24.92 -15.23
C ASN A 409 9.67 -26.13 -14.29
N SER A 410 9.24 -26.00 -13.02
CA SER A 410 9.29 -27.10 -12.04
C SER A 410 8.53 -28.34 -12.54
N ASN A 411 8.94 -29.53 -12.08
CA ASN A 411 8.24 -30.77 -12.40
C ASN A 411 6.93 -30.92 -11.61
N TYR A 412 6.82 -30.21 -10.49
CA TYR A 412 5.70 -30.36 -9.57
C TYR A 412 5.01 -29.05 -9.31
N ALA A 413 3.71 -29.14 -9.01
CA ALA A 413 2.91 -28.12 -8.35
C ALA A 413 2.32 -28.70 -7.06
N ILE A 414 1.91 -27.81 -6.16
CA ILE A 414 1.13 -28.14 -4.96
C ILE A 414 -0.27 -27.62 -5.15
N ILE A 415 -1.25 -28.45 -4.86
CA ILE A 415 -2.66 -28.05 -4.78
C ILE A 415 -3.16 -28.24 -3.36
N GLY A 416 -4.16 -27.46 -2.97
CA GLY A 416 -4.71 -27.51 -1.62
C GLY A 416 -6.20 -27.31 -1.56
N ASP A 417 -6.84 -28.01 -0.61
CA ASP A 417 -8.23 -27.86 -0.22
C ASP A 417 -8.33 -27.28 1.19
N ARG A 418 -9.00 -26.14 1.35
CA ARG A 418 -9.31 -25.49 2.63
C ARG A 418 -10.76 -25.70 3.07
N THR A 419 -11.60 -26.23 2.21
CA THR A 419 -13.05 -26.32 2.44
C THR A 419 -13.40 -27.00 3.77
N PRO A 420 -12.72 -28.10 4.17
CA PRO A 420 -13.04 -28.77 5.43
C PRO A 420 -12.79 -27.91 6.69
N TYR A 421 -12.04 -26.81 6.56
CA TYR A 421 -11.58 -25.98 7.68
C TYR A 421 -12.11 -24.55 7.64
N GLN A 422 -12.84 -24.17 6.59
CA GLN A 422 -13.27 -22.78 6.36
C GLN A 422 -14.17 -22.25 7.46
N LEU A 423 -15.11 -23.04 7.96
CA LEU A 423 -16.02 -22.63 9.03
C LEU A 423 -15.23 -22.19 10.28
N GLN A 424 -14.35 -23.03 10.79
CA GLN A 424 -13.54 -22.72 11.98
C GLN A 424 -12.55 -21.58 11.72
N SER A 425 -12.04 -21.44 10.51
CA SER A 425 -11.08 -20.39 10.15
C SER A 425 -11.63 -18.97 10.35
N GLN A 426 -12.95 -18.80 10.37
CA GLN A 426 -13.58 -17.49 10.53
C GLN A 426 -13.38 -16.89 11.91
N TRP A 427 -13.24 -17.72 12.97
CA TRP A 427 -12.96 -17.24 14.32
C TRP A 427 -11.58 -17.62 14.83
N THR A 428 -10.91 -18.65 14.29
CA THR A 428 -9.54 -18.99 14.67
C THR A 428 -8.47 -18.22 13.91
N ILE A 429 -8.79 -17.65 12.73
CA ILE A 429 -7.80 -17.02 11.82
C ILE A 429 -6.66 -17.97 11.44
N GLN A 430 -6.91 -19.25 11.49
CA GLN A 430 -6.00 -20.28 11.03
C GLN A 430 -6.61 -20.98 9.81
N PHE A 431 -5.83 -21.11 8.74
CA PHE A 431 -6.29 -21.58 7.44
C PHE A 431 -5.51 -22.82 6.99
N PRO A 432 -5.68 -23.96 7.68
CA PRO A 432 -5.05 -25.19 7.23
C PRO A 432 -5.63 -25.68 5.91
N ALA A 433 -4.88 -26.54 5.23
CA ALA A 433 -5.30 -27.14 3.97
C ALA A 433 -4.87 -28.63 3.90
N ASP A 434 -5.64 -29.43 3.21
CA ASP A 434 -5.22 -30.73 2.73
C ASP A 434 -4.40 -30.52 1.45
N LEU A 435 -3.19 -31.09 1.38
CA LEU A 435 -2.25 -30.84 0.30
C LEU A 435 -1.97 -32.07 -0.54
N GLN A 436 -1.90 -31.84 -1.86
CA GLN A 436 -1.45 -32.83 -2.83
C GLN A 436 -0.33 -32.25 -3.71
N ARG A 437 0.59 -33.11 -4.14
CA ARG A 437 1.57 -32.83 -5.20
C ARG A 437 0.96 -33.24 -6.54
N VAL A 438 1.10 -32.40 -7.54
CA VAL A 438 0.75 -32.72 -8.94
C VAL A 438 2.03 -32.78 -9.76
N ASP A 439 2.25 -33.87 -10.49
CA ASP A 439 3.30 -33.93 -11.51
C ASP A 439 2.84 -33.15 -12.74
N LEU A 440 3.56 -32.09 -13.09
CA LEU A 440 3.22 -31.21 -14.19
C LEU A 440 3.52 -31.79 -15.59
N ASN A 441 4.08 -32.99 -15.68
CA ASN A 441 4.31 -33.71 -16.93
C ASN A 441 3.21 -34.74 -17.21
N THR A 442 2.62 -35.31 -16.15
CA THR A 442 1.63 -36.40 -16.29
C THR A 442 0.25 -36.03 -15.80
N GLY A 443 0.14 -35.07 -14.88
CA GLY A 443 -1.09 -34.75 -14.15
C GLY A 443 -1.36 -35.66 -12.95
N GLU A 444 -0.47 -36.61 -12.64
CA GLU A 444 -0.61 -37.50 -11.52
C GLU A 444 -0.60 -36.75 -10.20
N ARG A 445 -1.51 -37.10 -9.30
CA ARG A 445 -1.66 -36.51 -7.98
C ARG A 445 -1.20 -37.47 -6.88
N THR A 446 -0.47 -36.95 -5.93
CA THR A 446 0.00 -37.70 -4.75
C THR A 446 -0.32 -36.89 -3.50
N ALA A 447 -1.01 -37.51 -2.52
CA ALA A 447 -1.27 -36.84 -1.24
C ALA A 447 0.04 -36.55 -0.51
N ILE A 448 0.17 -35.33 0.05
CA ILE A 448 1.29 -34.95 0.92
C ILE A 448 0.89 -35.14 2.38
N ALA A 449 -0.10 -34.36 2.82
CA ALA A 449 -0.60 -34.39 4.20
C ALA A 449 -1.96 -33.69 4.30
N LYS A 450 -2.69 -34.00 5.39
CA LYS A 450 -3.93 -33.34 5.76
C LYS A 450 -3.71 -32.29 6.83
N LYS A 451 -4.56 -31.26 6.84
CA LYS A 451 -4.63 -30.21 7.87
C LYS A 451 -3.27 -29.52 8.11
N ILE A 452 -2.57 -29.17 7.03
CA ILE A 452 -1.27 -28.48 7.14
C ILE A 452 -1.51 -27.02 7.46
N TYR A 453 -0.95 -26.57 8.57
CA TYR A 453 -0.88 -25.16 8.94
C TYR A 453 0.37 -24.52 8.33
N GLY A 454 0.28 -23.29 7.80
CA GLY A 454 1.48 -22.52 7.49
C GLY A 454 1.78 -22.25 6.03
N GLY A 455 0.81 -22.41 5.15
CA GLY A 455 0.95 -21.96 3.77
C GLY A 455 1.47 -23.00 2.78
N MET A 456 1.49 -22.60 1.50
CA MET A 456 1.81 -23.46 0.35
C MET A 456 2.90 -22.81 -0.52
N SER A 457 4.02 -22.43 0.08
CA SER A 457 5.12 -21.83 -0.68
C SER A 457 6.06 -22.89 -1.23
N MET A 458 6.49 -22.70 -2.48
CA MET A 458 7.52 -23.55 -3.09
C MET A 458 8.86 -22.81 -3.16
N SER A 459 9.95 -23.52 -2.99
CA SER A 459 11.29 -22.98 -3.20
C SER A 459 11.49 -22.53 -4.65
N PRO A 460 12.41 -21.61 -4.94
CA PRO A 460 12.58 -21.01 -6.27
C PRO A 460 12.78 -22.02 -7.41
N LYS A 461 13.48 -23.14 -7.16
CA LYS A 461 13.66 -24.23 -8.12
C LYS A 461 12.58 -25.30 -8.04
N GLY A 462 11.62 -25.15 -7.13
CA GLY A 462 10.51 -26.09 -6.99
C GLY A 462 10.90 -27.44 -6.41
N LYS A 463 12.02 -27.54 -5.65
CA LYS A 463 12.43 -28.78 -5.00
C LYS A 463 11.68 -29.04 -3.70
N TYR A 464 11.33 -27.97 -2.98
CA TYR A 464 10.72 -28.04 -1.66
C TYR A 464 9.40 -27.28 -1.58
N LEU A 465 8.41 -27.87 -0.92
CA LEU A 465 7.32 -27.14 -0.27
C LEU A 465 7.83 -26.70 1.09
N TYR A 466 7.56 -25.45 1.50
CA TYR A 466 7.95 -24.94 2.81
C TYR A 466 6.88 -24.06 3.44
N GLY A 467 6.91 -23.97 4.75
CA GLY A 467 5.99 -23.12 5.50
C GLY A 467 6.39 -22.99 6.97
N TYR A 468 5.58 -22.21 7.70
CA TYR A 468 5.69 -22.05 9.14
C TYR A 468 4.38 -22.49 9.80
N SER A 469 4.41 -23.57 10.57
CA SER A 469 3.30 -24.00 11.42
C SER A 469 3.25 -23.13 12.67
N ARG A 470 2.23 -22.25 12.78
CA ARG A 470 2.04 -21.45 13.99
C ARG A 470 1.79 -22.36 15.20
N LYS A 471 0.94 -23.37 15.04
CA LYS A 471 0.57 -24.33 16.09
C LYS A 471 1.80 -25.00 16.72
N ASP A 472 2.80 -25.34 15.91
CA ASP A 472 4.02 -26.01 16.38
C ASP A 472 5.18 -25.03 16.56
N SER A 473 4.98 -23.74 16.26
CA SER A 473 6.01 -22.70 16.24
C SER A 473 7.25 -23.08 15.43
N THR A 474 7.04 -23.78 14.30
CA THR A 474 8.11 -24.46 13.59
C THR A 474 8.08 -24.19 12.08
N TRP A 475 9.22 -23.78 11.52
CA TRP A 475 9.46 -23.81 10.08
C TRP A 475 9.74 -25.24 9.63
N PHE A 476 9.21 -25.62 8.47
CA PHE A 476 9.34 -26.95 7.90
C PHE A 476 9.57 -26.93 6.39
N THR A 477 10.07 -28.04 5.88
CA THR A 477 10.16 -28.36 4.44
C THR A 477 9.61 -29.76 4.16
N TYR A 478 9.06 -29.92 2.95
CA TYR A 478 8.82 -31.23 2.32
C TYR A 478 9.66 -31.29 1.05
N ASP A 479 10.51 -32.26 0.90
CA ASP A 479 11.14 -32.61 -0.37
C ASP A 479 10.08 -33.14 -1.34
N LEU A 480 9.88 -32.45 -2.48
CA LEU A 480 8.79 -32.78 -3.40
C LEU A 480 9.01 -34.03 -4.23
N LYS A 481 10.22 -34.54 -4.29
CA LYS A 481 10.52 -35.81 -4.95
C LYS A 481 10.22 -37.00 -4.03
N THR A 482 10.66 -36.94 -2.79
CA THR A 482 10.58 -38.05 -1.82
C THR A 482 9.41 -37.91 -0.85
N LEU A 483 8.77 -36.73 -0.76
CA LEU A 483 7.75 -36.34 0.22
C LEU A 483 8.24 -36.43 1.68
N LYS A 484 9.57 -36.41 1.89
CA LYS A 484 10.15 -36.40 3.24
C LYS A 484 9.91 -35.05 3.90
N TYR A 485 9.32 -35.06 5.09
CA TYR A 485 9.15 -33.88 5.98
C TYR A 485 10.41 -33.65 6.80
N THR A 486 10.81 -32.40 6.94
CA THR A 486 11.90 -31.95 7.83
C THR A 486 11.45 -30.73 8.65
N ALA A 487 11.42 -30.90 9.97
CA ALA A 487 11.17 -29.81 10.92
C ALA A 487 12.47 -29.04 11.16
N LEU A 488 12.53 -27.79 10.68
CA LEU A 488 13.79 -26.99 10.70
C LEU A 488 14.05 -26.33 12.05
N THR A 489 13.01 -25.79 12.70
CA THR A 489 13.18 -24.95 13.90
C THR A 489 12.48 -25.49 15.14
N LYS A 490 12.14 -26.79 15.18
CA LYS A 490 11.44 -27.41 16.31
C LYS A 490 12.22 -27.21 17.62
N GLY A 491 11.53 -26.74 18.67
CA GLY A 491 12.11 -26.51 19.99
C GLY A 491 13.06 -25.30 20.09
N ARG A 492 13.08 -24.40 19.05
CA ARG A 492 13.96 -23.23 19.00
C ARG A 492 13.15 -21.96 18.83
N GLN A 493 13.68 -20.79 19.30
CA GLN A 493 12.99 -19.51 19.30
C GLN A 493 13.07 -18.77 17.95
N PHE A 494 12.33 -19.29 16.94
CA PHE A 494 12.14 -18.63 15.63
C PHE A 494 10.75 -18.00 15.49
N TYR A 495 9.96 -18.05 16.55
CA TYR A 495 8.69 -17.38 16.69
C TYR A 495 8.88 -15.98 17.29
N ASN A 496 7.87 -15.13 17.16
CA ASN A 496 7.88 -13.78 17.73
C ASN A 496 7.92 -13.81 19.27
N GLU A 497 9.10 -13.59 19.84
CA GLU A 497 9.36 -13.55 21.28
C GLU A 497 8.58 -12.43 22.04
N LEU A 498 8.07 -11.44 21.29
CA LEU A 498 7.30 -10.31 21.82
C LEU A 498 5.79 -10.45 21.56
N HIS A 499 5.37 -11.67 21.21
CA HIS A 499 3.96 -11.98 20.99
C HIS A 499 3.15 -11.82 22.27
N ASP A 500 2.02 -11.11 22.17
CA ASP A 500 1.14 -10.79 23.31
C ASP A 500 -0.35 -10.88 22.89
N TYR A 501 -0.66 -11.84 22.02
CA TYR A 501 -2.03 -12.21 21.65
C TYR A 501 -2.37 -13.59 22.22
N PRO A 502 -3.64 -13.89 22.51
CA PRO A 502 -4.10 -15.19 22.99
C PRO A 502 -4.16 -16.23 21.86
N ASP A 503 -3.06 -16.45 21.17
CA ASP A 503 -2.93 -17.37 20.04
C ASP A 503 -1.47 -17.81 19.85
N ASP A 504 -1.26 -18.78 18.99
CA ASP A 504 0.09 -19.24 18.63
C ASP A 504 0.90 -18.12 17.93
N PRO A 505 2.20 -17.97 18.26
CA PRO A 505 2.99 -16.85 17.78
C PRO A 505 3.33 -16.97 16.29
N TYR A 506 3.36 -15.82 15.60
CA TYR A 506 3.91 -15.72 14.25
C TYR A 506 5.43 -15.85 14.26
N SER A 507 6.03 -16.27 13.13
CA SER A 507 7.48 -16.21 12.94
C SER A 507 7.96 -14.80 12.64
N TYR A 508 9.28 -14.58 12.73
CA TYR A 508 9.91 -13.36 12.20
C TYR A 508 10.07 -13.36 10.67
N GLY A 509 9.63 -14.42 9.98
CA GLY A 509 9.71 -14.58 8.53
C GLY A 509 11.02 -15.19 8.06
N SER A 510 11.28 -15.07 6.75
CA SER A 510 12.48 -15.61 6.12
C SER A 510 13.05 -14.60 5.11
N ALA A 511 14.36 -14.70 4.81
CA ALA A 511 14.98 -14.01 3.70
C ALA A 511 14.65 -14.67 2.35
N GLY A 512 14.32 -15.95 2.38
CA GLY A 512 14.11 -16.80 1.21
C GLY A 512 15.19 -17.86 1.05
N TRP A 513 15.44 -18.26 -0.18
CA TRP A 513 16.31 -19.37 -0.54
C TRP A 513 17.58 -18.91 -1.22
N THR A 514 18.69 -19.61 -0.99
CA THR A 514 19.90 -19.43 -1.78
C THR A 514 19.79 -20.08 -3.15
N GLU A 515 20.76 -19.82 -4.03
CA GLU A 515 20.84 -20.44 -5.37
C GLU A 515 20.66 -21.95 -5.30
N ASN A 516 19.95 -22.53 -6.28
CA ASN A 516 19.66 -23.96 -6.42
C ASN A 516 18.87 -24.60 -5.27
N ASP A 517 18.19 -23.80 -4.44
CA ASP A 517 17.48 -24.23 -3.23
C ASP A 517 18.39 -24.95 -2.20
N GLU A 518 19.69 -24.54 -2.13
CA GLU A 518 20.67 -25.21 -1.27
C GLU A 518 20.44 -24.92 0.22
N LYS A 519 20.10 -23.69 0.57
CA LYS A 519 19.81 -23.27 1.95
C LYS A 519 18.54 -22.44 2.02
N PHE A 520 17.77 -22.64 3.08
CA PHE A 520 16.65 -21.81 3.44
C PHE A 520 17.08 -20.83 4.53
N LEU A 521 16.94 -19.52 4.27
CA LEU A 521 17.37 -18.47 5.18
C LEU A 521 16.19 -18.00 6.03
N ILE A 522 16.21 -18.31 7.31
CA ILE A 522 15.14 -18.03 8.27
C ILE A 522 15.60 -16.98 9.26
N TYR A 523 14.68 -16.11 9.68
CA TYR A 523 14.94 -15.09 10.71
C TYR A 523 14.55 -15.61 12.10
N ASP A 524 15.43 -15.39 13.09
CA ASP A 524 15.00 -15.21 14.47
C ASP A 524 14.77 -13.70 14.74
N ARG A 525 14.63 -13.30 15.99
CA ARG A 525 14.41 -11.91 16.36
C ARG A 525 15.46 -10.97 15.80
N PHE A 526 16.74 -11.36 15.87
CA PHE A 526 17.88 -10.51 15.50
C PHE A 526 18.58 -10.98 14.23
N ASP A 527 18.66 -12.29 14.02
CA ASP A 527 19.64 -12.90 13.13
C ASP A 527 19.05 -13.55 11.89
N ILE A 528 19.92 -13.75 10.90
CA ILE A 528 19.69 -14.55 9.71
C ILE A 528 20.39 -15.90 9.94
N TRP A 529 19.63 -16.97 9.83
CA TRP A 529 20.11 -18.35 9.95
C TRP A 529 19.97 -19.10 8.63
N ALA A 530 21.02 -19.82 8.23
CA ALA A 530 20.97 -20.72 7.07
C ALA A 530 20.64 -22.13 7.54
N PHE A 531 19.58 -22.70 6.99
CA PHE A 531 19.14 -24.06 7.26
C PHE A 531 19.37 -24.96 6.05
N ASP A 532 19.84 -26.18 6.29
CA ASP A 532 19.80 -27.24 5.32
C ASP A 532 18.37 -27.82 5.26
N PRO A 533 17.71 -27.81 4.09
CA PRO A 533 16.30 -28.18 4.00
C PRO A 533 16.03 -29.68 4.18
N GLU A 534 17.03 -30.56 4.04
CA GLU A 534 16.90 -32.01 4.14
C GLU A 534 17.23 -32.55 5.52
N THR A 535 18.20 -31.94 6.21
CA THR A 535 18.73 -32.41 7.49
C THR A 535 18.30 -31.53 8.67
N GLY A 536 17.90 -30.29 8.44
CA GLY A 536 17.62 -29.29 9.47
C GLY A 536 18.89 -28.71 10.11
N ALA A 537 20.09 -29.10 9.66
CA ALA A 537 21.34 -28.51 10.14
C ALA A 537 21.37 -26.98 9.86
N SER A 538 21.84 -26.19 10.82
CA SER A 538 21.74 -24.74 10.72
C SER A 538 22.97 -24.02 11.20
N LYS A 539 23.17 -22.78 10.68
CA LYS A 539 24.24 -21.87 11.04
C LYS A 539 23.70 -20.44 11.21
N ASN A 540 24.06 -19.77 12.30
CA ASN A 540 23.84 -18.33 12.46
C ASN A 540 24.85 -17.55 11.60
N LEU A 541 24.37 -16.65 10.77
CA LEU A 541 25.20 -15.89 9.84
C LEU A 541 25.56 -14.48 10.36
N THR A 542 24.79 -13.92 11.29
CA THR A 542 24.92 -12.49 11.64
C THR A 542 25.28 -12.20 13.09
N ASN A 543 24.94 -13.07 14.02
CA ASN A 543 25.29 -12.99 15.46
C ASN A 543 24.94 -11.64 16.13
N GLY A 544 23.77 -11.06 15.79
CA GLY A 544 23.33 -9.74 16.26
C GLY A 544 22.66 -9.71 17.63
N ARG A 545 22.26 -10.88 18.18
CA ARG A 545 21.49 -10.97 19.43
C ARG A 545 22.20 -10.31 20.62
N ALA A 546 23.48 -10.54 20.82
CA ALA A 546 24.22 -9.99 21.96
C ALA A 546 24.30 -8.44 21.95
N SER A 547 24.36 -7.84 20.76
CA SER A 547 24.37 -6.38 20.54
C SER A 547 22.97 -5.78 20.34
N GLN A 548 21.92 -6.60 20.44
CA GLN A 548 20.53 -6.23 20.09
C GLN A 548 20.38 -5.65 18.68
N MET A 549 21.25 -6.04 17.75
CA MET A 549 21.24 -5.62 16.37
C MET A 549 20.46 -6.60 15.51
N ARG A 550 19.37 -6.12 14.90
CA ARG A 550 18.51 -6.90 14.02
C ARG A 550 18.93 -6.72 12.57
N TYR A 551 19.20 -7.82 11.88
CA TYR A 551 19.58 -7.87 10.47
C TYR A 551 18.47 -8.48 9.62
N ARG A 552 18.20 -7.87 8.45
CA ARG A 552 17.23 -8.39 7.46
C ARG A 552 17.78 -8.19 6.05
N TYR A 553 17.66 -9.20 5.23
CA TYR A 553 18.08 -9.16 3.83
C TYR A 553 17.28 -8.10 3.05
N LEU A 554 17.96 -7.32 2.21
CA LEU A 554 17.37 -6.32 1.34
C LEU A 554 17.46 -6.77 -0.11
N LYS A 555 16.35 -7.16 -0.68
CA LYS A 555 16.23 -7.47 -2.10
C LYS A 555 16.34 -6.18 -2.91
N THR A 556 17.44 -6.01 -3.65
CA THR A 556 17.71 -4.83 -4.49
C THR A 556 17.35 -5.03 -5.96
N ASP A 557 17.13 -6.26 -6.39
CA ASP A 557 16.64 -6.63 -7.71
C ASP A 557 15.29 -7.34 -7.59
N ASN A 558 14.24 -6.77 -8.17
CA ASN A 558 12.90 -7.35 -8.12
C ASN A 558 12.79 -8.69 -8.87
N GLU A 559 13.70 -8.96 -9.79
CA GLU A 559 13.73 -10.21 -10.54
C GLU A 559 14.55 -11.32 -9.88
N GLU A 560 15.29 -11.01 -8.84
CA GLU A 560 16.02 -12.01 -8.06
C GLU A 560 15.03 -13.05 -7.51
N ARG A 561 15.27 -14.32 -7.80
CA ARG A 561 14.44 -15.45 -7.33
C ARG A 561 15.11 -16.19 -6.19
N SER A 562 16.42 -16.16 -6.14
CA SER A 562 17.24 -16.79 -5.10
C SER A 562 18.41 -15.90 -4.73
N ILE A 563 18.83 -15.99 -3.48
CA ILE A 563 19.90 -15.19 -2.90
C ILE A 563 21.23 -15.79 -3.30
N SER A 564 22.14 -14.96 -3.81
CA SER A 564 23.41 -15.43 -4.35
C SER A 564 24.35 -16.01 -3.27
N ASN A 565 24.91 -17.18 -3.53
CA ASN A 565 25.97 -17.79 -2.70
C ASN A 565 27.35 -17.14 -2.91
N SER A 566 27.49 -16.28 -3.93
CA SER A 566 28.80 -15.73 -4.33
C SER A 566 28.91 -14.23 -4.21
N LYS A 567 27.81 -13.49 -4.26
CA LYS A 567 27.77 -12.02 -4.15
C LYS A 567 27.46 -11.60 -2.72
N ALA A 568 28.04 -10.50 -2.31
CA ALA A 568 27.74 -9.89 -1.01
C ALA A 568 26.26 -9.43 -0.94
N TRP A 569 25.64 -9.60 0.21
CA TRP A 569 24.25 -9.24 0.47
C TRP A 569 24.17 -7.87 1.15
N LEU A 570 23.27 -7.02 0.72
CA LEU A 570 22.90 -5.82 1.45
C LEU A 570 21.85 -6.19 2.51
N LEU A 571 22.11 -5.77 3.74
CA LEU A 571 21.21 -6.00 4.87
C LEU A 571 20.75 -4.66 5.44
N SER A 572 19.50 -4.55 5.90
CA SER A 572 19.14 -3.54 6.87
C SER A 572 19.65 -3.95 8.25
N ALA A 573 20.11 -2.96 9.01
CA ALA A 573 20.53 -3.09 10.40
C ALA A 573 19.63 -2.17 11.25
N PHE A 574 19.13 -2.68 12.39
CA PHE A 574 18.34 -1.90 13.34
C PHE A 574 18.70 -2.32 14.76
N ASN A 575 19.18 -1.37 15.54
CA ASN A 575 19.50 -1.59 16.95
C ASN A 575 18.23 -1.39 17.80
N GLU A 576 17.79 -2.45 18.49
CA GLU A 576 16.57 -2.40 19.30
C GLU A 576 16.76 -1.65 20.64
N ALA A 577 18.00 -1.46 21.10
CA ALA A 577 18.30 -0.72 22.32
C ALA A 577 18.14 0.79 22.10
N ASN A 578 18.90 1.38 21.16
CA ASN A 578 18.95 2.82 20.90
C ASN A 578 18.10 3.27 19.68
N LYS A 579 17.49 2.34 18.95
CA LYS A 579 16.65 2.56 17.75
C LYS A 579 17.42 3.06 16.53
N TYR A 580 18.75 2.98 16.52
CA TYR A 580 19.57 3.38 15.39
C TYR A 580 19.30 2.45 14.20
N GLY A 581 19.13 3.06 13.05
CA GLY A 581 19.02 2.34 11.77
C GLY A 581 20.35 2.32 11.04
N GLY A 582 20.48 1.43 10.06
CA GLY A 582 21.69 1.33 9.25
C GLY A 582 21.59 0.32 8.13
N PHE A 583 22.72 0.17 7.43
CA PHE A 583 22.94 -0.89 6.45
C PHE A 583 24.20 -1.67 6.81
N ALA A 584 24.18 -2.96 6.53
CA ALA A 584 25.30 -3.86 6.68
C ALA A 584 25.51 -4.68 5.40
N ASN A 585 26.67 -5.28 5.27
CA ASN A 585 27.03 -6.16 4.16
C ASN A 585 27.43 -7.52 4.73
N TYR A 586 26.83 -8.60 4.25
CA TYR A 586 27.26 -9.95 4.53
C TYR A 586 27.92 -10.57 3.30
N ASN A 587 29.12 -11.06 3.43
CA ASN A 587 29.85 -11.74 2.38
C ASN A 587 29.74 -13.27 2.58
N PRO A 588 28.96 -14.01 1.75
CA PRO A 588 28.74 -15.44 1.96
C PRO A 588 29.99 -16.29 1.74
N LYS A 589 30.94 -15.86 0.87
CA LYS A 589 32.19 -16.59 0.65
C LYS A 589 33.18 -16.47 1.80
N LYS A 590 33.19 -15.32 2.49
CA LYS A 590 34.08 -15.05 3.63
C LYS A 590 33.38 -15.26 4.97
N GLU A 591 32.09 -15.52 4.94
CA GLU A 591 31.22 -15.64 6.12
C GLU A 591 31.40 -14.45 7.08
N SER A 592 31.52 -13.27 6.54
CA SER A 592 31.82 -12.05 7.30
C SER A 592 30.75 -10.99 7.15
N LEU A 593 30.39 -10.41 8.27
CA LEU A 593 29.45 -9.29 8.38
C LEU A 593 30.22 -7.99 8.61
N LYS A 594 29.82 -6.92 7.91
CA LYS A 594 30.41 -5.59 8.07
C LYS A 594 29.31 -4.54 8.10
N THR A 595 29.28 -3.71 9.14
CA THR A 595 28.46 -2.50 9.16
C THR A 595 28.96 -1.49 8.13
N LEU A 596 28.07 -0.95 7.32
CA LEU A 596 28.34 0.03 6.28
C LEU A 596 28.05 1.46 6.77
N ILE A 597 26.89 1.66 7.37
CA ILE A 597 26.44 2.91 7.96
C ILE A 597 25.47 2.62 9.09
N GLU A 598 25.56 3.39 10.19
CA GLU A 598 24.64 3.33 11.32
C GLU A 598 24.50 4.73 11.93
N GLY A 599 23.34 5.04 12.51
CA GLY A 599 23.12 6.31 13.20
C GLY A 599 21.69 6.51 13.68
N PRO A 600 21.39 7.66 14.33
CA PRO A 600 20.09 8.02 14.86
C PRO A 600 19.10 8.40 13.72
N TYR A 601 18.98 7.51 12.74
CA TYR A 601 18.21 7.71 11.53
C TYR A 601 17.44 6.45 11.17
N VAL A 602 16.38 6.66 10.39
CA VAL A 602 15.73 5.58 9.63
C VAL A 602 16.27 5.62 8.20
N TYR A 603 16.90 4.53 7.78
CA TYR A 603 17.37 4.31 6.42
C TYR A 603 16.47 3.33 5.72
N GLU A 604 15.90 3.71 4.56
CA GLU A 604 14.92 2.87 3.87
C GLU A 604 15.11 2.92 2.35
N ARG A 605 14.52 1.93 1.68
CA ARG A 605 14.26 1.89 0.23
C ARG A 605 15.52 2.06 -0.63
N PRO A 606 16.53 1.20 -0.50
CA PRO A 606 17.66 1.24 -1.41
C PRO A 606 17.23 0.82 -2.82
N TRP A 607 17.48 1.70 -3.80
CA TRP A 607 17.31 1.43 -5.23
C TRP A 607 18.70 1.31 -5.86
N LEU A 608 19.04 0.13 -6.40
CA LEU A 608 20.31 -0.14 -7.04
C LEU A 608 20.19 0.03 -8.55
N ALA A 609 21.15 0.71 -9.18
CA ALA A 609 21.27 0.80 -10.62
C ALA A 609 21.70 -0.56 -11.21
N GLN A 610 20.91 -1.11 -12.14
CA GLN A 610 21.09 -2.49 -12.63
C GLN A 610 22.35 -2.67 -13.49
N ASN A 611 22.64 -1.69 -14.35
CA ASN A 611 23.74 -1.76 -15.34
C ASN A 611 24.91 -0.83 -14.96
N ASP A 612 24.96 -0.36 -13.73
CA ASP A 612 26.04 0.53 -13.28
C ASP A 612 27.25 -0.27 -12.76
N LYS A 613 28.41 -0.17 -13.43
CA LYS A 613 29.67 -0.78 -12.98
C LYS A 613 30.11 -0.29 -11.59
N LYS A 614 29.76 0.94 -11.22
CA LYS A 614 30.07 1.54 -9.90
C LYS A 614 29.09 1.11 -8.82
N LYS A 615 28.02 0.39 -9.20
CA LYS A 615 26.96 -0.06 -8.28
C LYS A 615 26.42 1.07 -7.40
N ARG A 616 26.07 2.20 -8.01
CA ARG A 616 25.45 3.33 -7.32
C ARG A 616 24.07 2.95 -6.85
N LEU A 617 23.72 3.44 -5.68
CA LEU A 617 22.40 3.26 -5.11
C LEU A 617 21.85 4.60 -4.61
N VAL A 618 20.53 4.66 -4.55
CA VAL A 618 19.79 5.77 -3.95
C VAL A 618 19.01 5.20 -2.77
N PHE A 619 18.90 5.93 -1.69
CA PHE A 619 18.16 5.53 -0.50
C PHE A 619 17.54 6.74 0.18
N THR A 620 16.62 6.54 1.13
CA THR A 620 16.12 7.61 1.98
C THR A 620 16.80 7.56 3.35
N ARG A 621 17.14 8.75 3.88
CA ARG A 621 17.53 8.94 5.28
C ARG A 621 16.57 9.93 5.91
N GLN A 622 16.15 9.68 7.13
CA GLN A 622 15.25 10.53 7.88
C GLN A 622 15.51 10.45 9.38
N SER A 623 15.18 11.53 10.08
CA SER A 623 15.00 11.55 11.53
C SER A 623 13.70 12.27 11.88
N PHE A 624 13.37 12.44 13.15
CA PHE A 624 12.20 13.23 13.52
C PHE A 624 12.27 14.66 12.97
N THR A 625 13.47 15.24 12.93
CA THR A 625 13.74 16.60 12.43
C THR A 625 14.25 16.65 10.99
N GLU A 626 14.61 15.53 10.38
CA GLU A 626 15.11 15.47 9.00
C GLU A 626 14.11 14.78 8.10
N PHE A 627 13.61 15.51 7.07
CA PHE A 627 12.72 14.96 6.07
C PHE A 627 13.39 13.79 5.31
N PRO A 628 12.62 12.73 4.90
CA PRO A 628 13.16 11.60 4.13
C PRO A 628 13.56 12.01 2.71
N ASN A 629 14.61 12.82 2.61
CA ASN A 629 15.25 13.18 1.36
C ASN A 629 15.97 11.98 0.74
N LEU A 630 16.20 12.07 -0.57
CA LEU A 630 16.96 11.07 -1.31
C LEU A 630 18.45 11.32 -1.13
N TRP A 631 19.18 10.26 -0.89
CA TRP A 631 20.61 10.20 -0.77
C TRP A 631 21.18 9.25 -1.80
N THR A 632 22.36 9.52 -2.31
CA THR A 632 23.13 8.62 -3.17
C THR A 632 24.43 8.19 -2.51
N SER A 633 24.87 6.99 -2.84
CA SER A 633 26.16 6.45 -2.46
C SER A 633 26.57 5.33 -3.41
N ASP A 634 27.83 4.90 -3.33
CA ASP A 634 28.19 3.56 -3.80
C ASP A 634 27.73 2.50 -2.78
N ILE A 635 27.81 1.23 -3.13
CA ILE A 635 27.41 0.11 -2.27
C ILE A 635 28.24 -0.01 -0.98
N SER A 636 29.38 0.70 -0.88
CA SER A 636 30.24 0.72 0.32
C SER A 636 29.85 1.76 1.36
N PHE A 637 28.98 2.69 1.02
CA PHE A 637 28.50 3.81 1.84
C PHE A 637 29.63 4.72 2.40
N LYS A 638 30.76 4.81 1.70
CA LYS A 638 31.92 5.62 2.18
C LYS A 638 31.64 7.12 2.18
N SER A 639 30.82 7.60 1.23
CA SER A 639 30.54 9.04 1.06
C SER A 639 29.09 9.26 0.63
N PRO A 640 28.12 9.00 1.51
CA PRO A 640 26.71 9.24 1.19
C PRO A 640 26.48 10.76 1.04
N LYS A 641 25.76 11.14 -0.03
CA LYS A 641 25.45 12.53 -0.36
C LYS A 641 23.93 12.71 -0.51
N GLN A 642 23.39 13.75 0.12
CA GLN A 642 22.00 14.17 -0.10
C GLN A 642 21.88 14.79 -1.50
N ILE A 643 20.83 14.37 -2.25
CA ILE A 643 20.58 14.82 -3.63
C ILE A 643 19.21 15.49 -3.81
N THR A 644 18.39 15.51 -2.77
CA THR A 644 17.13 16.28 -2.78
C THR A 644 16.99 17.10 -1.51
N ASP A 645 16.31 18.22 -1.63
CA ASP A 645 15.76 19.01 -0.53
C ASP A 645 14.31 19.33 -0.88
N ALA A 646 13.38 18.47 -0.46
CA ALA A 646 12.00 18.56 -0.89
C ALA A 646 11.17 19.53 -0.04
N ASN A 647 11.60 19.81 1.19
CA ASN A 647 10.87 20.66 2.13
C ASN A 647 11.79 21.65 2.86
N PRO A 648 12.52 22.54 2.16
CA PRO A 648 13.44 23.50 2.80
C PRO A 648 12.72 24.44 3.77
N GLN A 649 11.43 24.71 3.55
CA GLN A 649 10.59 25.53 4.43
C GLN A 649 10.45 24.97 5.85
N GLN A 650 10.82 23.70 6.09
CA GLN A 650 10.78 23.10 7.43
C GLN A 650 11.62 23.91 8.44
N SER A 651 12.73 24.46 7.99
CA SER A 651 13.61 25.29 8.82
C SER A 651 12.96 26.57 9.35
N ASP A 652 11.89 27.05 8.69
CA ASP A 652 11.17 28.27 9.06
C ASP A 652 10.21 28.06 10.24
N TYR A 653 9.92 26.81 10.61
CA TYR A 653 8.93 26.46 11.63
C TYR A 653 9.57 25.92 12.90
N ASN A 654 8.97 26.23 14.04
CA ASN A 654 9.24 25.48 15.27
C ASN A 654 8.80 24.03 15.04
N TRP A 655 9.73 23.08 15.13
CA TRP A 655 9.43 21.67 14.79
C TRP A 655 9.26 20.79 16.02
N GLY A 656 10.14 20.89 16.95
CA GLY A 656 10.25 20.03 18.12
C GLY A 656 11.30 18.94 17.95
N THR A 657 11.56 18.24 19.05
CA THR A 657 12.54 17.16 19.16
C THR A 657 11.87 15.90 19.69
N ALA A 658 12.40 14.72 19.37
CA ALA A 658 11.92 13.44 19.90
C ALA A 658 13.02 12.74 20.68
N GLU A 659 12.67 12.22 21.84
CA GLU A 659 13.55 11.40 22.67
C GLU A 659 12.83 10.16 23.18
N MET A 660 13.59 9.13 23.55
CA MET A 660 13.08 7.93 24.19
C MET A 660 13.04 8.12 25.71
N VAL A 661 11.91 7.75 26.29
CA VAL A 661 11.76 7.70 27.76
C VAL A 661 11.44 6.27 28.20
N GLU A 662 11.86 5.93 29.41
CA GLU A 662 11.70 4.59 29.99
C GLU A 662 11.07 4.69 31.36
N TRP A 663 10.21 3.74 31.68
CA TRP A 663 9.54 3.60 32.99
C TRP A 663 9.18 2.14 33.25
N VAL A 664 8.60 1.88 34.39
CA VAL A 664 8.09 0.53 34.74
C VAL A 664 6.57 0.62 34.88
N SER A 665 5.84 -0.32 34.31
CA SER A 665 4.40 -0.44 34.46
C SER A 665 3.99 -0.83 35.88
N LEU A 666 2.71 -0.72 36.25
CA LEU A 666 2.22 -1.13 37.57
C LEU A 666 2.39 -2.64 37.83
N ASP A 667 2.49 -3.44 36.79
CA ASP A 667 2.73 -4.90 36.86
C ASP A 667 4.22 -5.26 36.67
N GLY A 668 5.13 -4.29 36.84
CA GLY A 668 6.60 -4.51 36.88
C GLY A 668 7.28 -4.71 35.53
N LYS A 669 6.64 -4.40 34.40
CA LYS A 669 7.24 -4.53 33.06
C LYS A 669 8.05 -3.28 32.70
N PRO A 670 9.29 -3.43 32.20
CA PRO A 670 10.04 -2.29 31.64
C PRO A 670 9.41 -1.83 30.34
N LEU A 671 9.14 -0.54 30.21
CA LEU A 671 8.48 0.09 29.09
C LEU A 671 9.32 1.17 28.46
N LYS A 672 9.08 1.43 27.18
CA LYS A 672 9.67 2.51 26.41
C LYS A 672 8.57 3.33 25.74
N GLY A 673 8.86 4.61 25.51
CA GLY A 673 7.95 5.49 24.78
C GLY A 673 8.69 6.64 24.12
N MET A 674 7.99 7.33 23.23
CA MET A 674 8.51 8.54 22.60
C MET A 674 7.96 9.77 23.33
N LEU A 675 8.85 10.68 23.69
CA LEU A 675 8.53 12.01 24.18
C LEU A 675 8.90 13.05 23.14
N ILE A 676 7.94 13.81 22.68
CA ILE A 676 8.15 14.89 21.73
C ILE A 676 8.01 16.23 22.47
N LYS A 677 9.04 17.06 22.40
CA LYS A 677 9.11 18.37 23.07
C LYS A 677 9.13 19.50 22.06
N PRO A 678 8.57 20.69 22.38
CA PRO A 678 8.76 21.89 21.58
C PRO A 678 10.24 22.16 21.25
N GLU A 679 10.55 22.79 20.14
CA GLU A 679 11.96 23.09 19.75
C GLU A 679 12.67 23.99 20.76
N ASN A 680 11.95 24.96 21.31
CA ASN A 680 12.39 25.88 22.35
C ASN A 680 11.99 25.44 23.77
N PHE A 681 12.07 24.16 24.05
CA PHE A 681 11.72 23.57 25.33
C PHE A 681 12.58 24.14 26.46
N ASP A 682 11.92 24.62 27.53
CA ASP A 682 12.53 25.11 28.76
C ASP A 682 12.10 24.19 29.93
N PRO A 683 13.00 23.47 30.58
CA PRO A 683 12.65 22.54 31.67
C PRO A 683 12.00 23.21 32.88
N ASN A 684 12.15 24.53 33.03
CA ASN A 684 11.56 25.30 34.12
C ASN A 684 10.12 25.76 33.84
N LYS A 685 9.59 25.54 32.64
CA LYS A 685 8.23 25.88 32.27
C LYS A 685 7.31 24.66 32.33
N LYS A 686 6.03 24.91 32.59
CA LYS A 686 4.99 23.89 32.52
C LYS A 686 4.36 23.87 31.12
N TYR A 687 4.19 22.68 30.58
CA TYR A 687 3.63 22.47 29.24
C TYR A 687 2.38 21.60 29.32
N PRO A 688 1.29 21.94 28.59
CA PRO A 688 0.20 21.01 28.38
C PRO A 688 0.70 19.80 27.59
N MET A 689 0.18 18.61 27.95
CA MET A 689 0.60 17.35 27.32
C MET A 689 -0.56 16.69 26.60
N ILE A 690 -0.31 16.10 25.42
CA ILE A 690 -1.23 15.18 24.76
C ILE A 690 -0.59 13.78 24.72
N VAL A 691 -1.27 12.82 25.33
CA VAL A 691 -0.90 11.41 25.25
C VAL A 691 -1.56 10.81 24.03
N ASN A 692 -0.78 10.23 23.09
CA ASN A 692 -1.30 9.60 21.89
C ASN A 692 -0.66 8.23 21.69
N PHE A 693 -1.46 7.17 21.65
CA PHE A 693 -0.94 5.81 21.57
C PHE A 693 -1.90 4.84 20.87
N TYR A 694 -1.36 3.67 20.50
CA TYR A 694 -2.11 2.57 19.90
C TYR A 694 -1.70 1.23 20.53
N GLU A 695 -0.49 0.77 20.26
CA GLU A 695 0.17 -0.40 20.88
C GLU A 695 1.65 -0.09 21.14
N LYS A 696 2.59 -0.58 20.33
CA LYS A 696 4.03 -0.34 20.45
C LYS A 696 4.51 0.55 19.32
N SER A 697 5.09 1.70 19.63
CA SER A 697 5.49 2.72 18.64
C SER A 697 6.95 3.19 18.77
N SER A 698 7.63 2.87 19.86
CA SER A 698 8.98 3.39 20.20
C SER A 698 10.04 3.09 19.13
N ASN A 699 9.90 2.00 18.36
CA ASN A 699 10.76 1.69 17.21
C ASN A 699 10.72 2.75 16.10
N GLY A 700 9.73 3.64 16.12
CA GLY A 700 9.58 4.77 15.20
C GLY A 700 10.18 6.08 15.69
N LEU A 701 11.05 6.08 16.71
CA LEU A 701 11.64 7.28 17.34
C LEU A 701 12.23 8.26 16.32
N TYR A 702 13.01 7.76 15.39
CA TYR A 702 13.68 8.59 14.37
C TYR A 702 12.86 8.74 13.06
N ARG A 703 11.60 8.32 13.03
CA ARG A 703 10.77 8.49 11.83
C ARG A 703 10.25 9.91 11.71
N HIS A 704 10.49 10.54 10.57
CA HIS A 704 9.92 11.83 10.22
C HIS A 704 8.40 11.74 10.09
N ARG A 705 7.71 12.71 10.68
CA ARG A 705 6.25 12.83 10.63
C ARG A 705 5.85 14.16 10.00
N PRO A 706 5.67 14.22 8.66
CA PRO A 706 5.35 15.48 8.00
C PRO A 706 4.00 16.01 8.49
N PRO A 707 3.87 17.31 8.73
CA PRO A 707 2.58 17.92 9.01
C PRO A 707 1.61 17.62 7.88
N SER A 708 0.44 17.14 8.25
CA SER A 708 -0.62 16.84 7.28
C SER A 708 -1.96 16.82 7.99
N TYR A 709 -3.04 17.01 7.23
CA TYR A 709 -4.36 16.72 7.76
C TYR A 709 -4.49 15.21 7.99
N GLY A 710 -4.30 14.81 9.25
CA GLY A 710 -4.40 13.42 9.71
C GLY A 710 -5.78 12.85 9.42
N ARG A 711 -5.86 11.53 9.28
CA ARG A 711 -7.14 10.84 9.13
C ARG A 711 -7.78 10.53 10.49
N SER A 712 -6.92 10.23 11.48
CA SER A 712 -7.38 9.67 12.75
C SER A 712 -6.47 9.98 13.94
N THR A 713 -5.31 10.62 13.70
CA THR A 713 -4.33 10.89 14.75
C THR A 713 -3.83 12.33 14.69
N ILE A 714 -3.34 12.83 15.81
CA ILE A 714 -2.71 14.15 15.91
C ILE A 714 -1.43 14.22 15.06
N SER A 715 -1.12 15.42 14.56
CA SER A 715 0.15 15.72 13.89
C SER A 715 1.17 16.18 14.92
N TYR A 716 2.18 15.36 15.25
CA TYR A 716 3.15 15.67 16.31
C TYR A 716 3.88 17.00 16.10
N PRO A 717 4.46 17.31 14.90
CA PRO A 717 5.11 18.59 14.70
C PRO A 717 4.16 19.79 14.86
N PHE A 718 2.90 19.64 14.44
CA PHE A 718 1.89 20.70 14.57
C PHE A 718 1.63 21.05 16.04
N TYR A 719 1.41 20.04 16.90
CA TYR A 719 1.15 20.31 18.32
C TYR A 719 2.42 20.73 19.06
N ALA A 720 3.58 20.11 18.77
CA ALA A 720 4.86 20.53 19.34
C ALA A 720 5.21 21.99 18.99
N SER A 721 5.01 22.37 17.72
CA SER A 721 5.19 23.77 17.26
C SER A 721 4.34 24.77 18.05
N ARG A 722 3.21 24.34 18.55
CA ARG A 722 2.24 25.15 19.31
C ARG A 722 2.45 25.05 20.84
N GLY A 723 3.57 24.46 21.27
CA GLY A 723 3.97 24.40 22.67
C GLY A 723 3.31 23.28 23.47
N TYR A 724 2.83 22.21 22.82
CA TYR A 724 2.42 20.98 23.52
C TYR A 724 3.61 20.02 23.65
N VAL A 725 3.67 19.30 24.74
CA VAL A 725 4.44 18.07 24.85
C VAL A 725 3.57 16.91 24.36
N ILE A 726 4.12 15.97 23.59
CA ILE A 726 3.39 14.78 23.18
C ILE A 726 4.08 13.56 23.78
N PHE A 727 3.34 12.69 24.42
CA PHE A 727 3.80 11.41 24.94
C PHE A 727 3.16 10.25 24.17
N ASN A 728 4.00 9.38 23.62
CA ASN A 728 3.54 8.17 22.92
C ASN A 728 4.13 6.93 23.61
N PRO A 729 3.43 6.35 24.61
CA PRO A 729 3.86 5.17 25.33
C PRO A 729 3.68 3.89 24.53
N ASP A 730 4.59 2.92 24.71
CA ASP A 730 4.35 1.53 24.32
C ASP A 730 3.46 0.84 25.38
N VAL A 731 2.55 -0.02 24.92
CA VAL A 731 1.65 -0.82 25.75
C VAL A 731 1.97 -2.30 25.57
N HIS A 732 2.09 -3.01 26.70
CA HIS A 732 2.10 -4.46 26.78
C HIS A 732 0.75 -4.97 27.26
N TYR A 733 0.35 -6.15 26.82
CA TYR A 733 -0.95 -6.69 27.18
C TYR A 733 -0.83 -8.01 27.93
N ARG A 734 -1.75 -8.20 28.83
CA ARG A 734 -2.07 -9.46 29.48
C ARG A 734 -3.38 -9.98 28.91
N ASP A 735 -3.39 -11.26 28.53
CA ASP A 735 -4.59 -11.90 27.97
C ASP A 735 -5.76 -11.82 28.94
N GLY A 736 -6.93 -11.50 28.44
CA GLY A 736 -8.15 -11.28 29.17
C GLY A 736 -8.36 -9.87 29.73
N TYR A 737 -7.30 -9.03 29.78
CA TYR A 737 -7.34 -7.74 30.47
C TYR A 737 -6.73 -6.58 29.67
N PRO A 738 -7.15 -6.35 28.41
CA PRO A 738 -6.54 -5.34 27.56
C PRO A 738 -6.71 -3.90 28.07
N GLY A 739 -7.85 -3.57 28.68
CA GLY A 739 -8.11 -2.24 29.24
C GLY A 739 -7.22 -1.94 30.44
N GLU A 740 -7.16 -2.88 31.40
CA GLU A 740 -6.28 -2.78 32.58
C GLU A 740 -4.81 -2.73 32.16
N SER A 741 -4.40 -3.51 31.14
CA SER A 741 -3.03 -3.47 30.60
C SER A 741 -2.67 -2.08 30.08
N ALA A 742 -3.58 -1.42 29.34
CA ALA A 742 -3.36 -0.05 28.91
C ALA A 742 -3.21 0.91 30.09
N PHE A 743 -4.05 0.79 31.12
CA PHE A 743 -3.98 1.58 32.34
C PHE A 743 -2.61 1.39 33.04
N ASN A 744 -2.22 0.14 33.27
CA ASN A 744 -0.99 -0.23 33.96
C ASN A 744 0.28 0.25 33.24
N CYS A 745 0.22 0.39 31.93
CA CYS A 745 1.33 0.88 31.12
C CYS A 745 1.38 2.40 31.01
N VAL A 746 0.23 3.05 30.75
CA VAL A 746 0.16 4.46 30.37
C VAL A 746 0.25 5.38 31.58
N ILE A 747 -0.48 5.09 32.65
CA ILE A 747 -0.58 5.99 33.82
C ILE A 747 0.75 6.17 34.54
N PRO A 748 1.57 5.14 34.82
CA PRO A 748 2.88 5.34 35.42
C PRO A 748 3.83 6.18 34.57
N GLY A 749 3.75 6.04 33.23
CA GLY A 749 4.53 6.86 32.31
C GLY A 749 4.15 8.34 32.38
N ILE A 750 2.85 8.65 32.48
CA ILE A 750 2.36 10.03 32.70
C ILE A 750 2.86 10.56 34.05
N THR A 751 2.73 9.79 35.12
CA THR A 751 3.18 10.19 36.48
C THR A 751 4.68 10.47 36.48
N MET A 752 5.49 9.59 35.89
CA MET A 752 6.94 9.80 35.78
C MET A 752 7.28 11.11 35.04
N LEU A 753 6.52 11.47 34.00
CA LEU A 753 6.73 12.73 33.28
C LEU A 753 6.29 13.95 34.09
N ILE A 754 5.21 13.85 34.89
CA ILE A 754 4.79 14.90 35.82
C ILE A 754 5.88 15.15 36.88
N ASP A 755 6.46 14.09 37.44
CA ASP A 755 7.52 14.15 38.46
C ASP A 755 8.81 14.80 37.92
N LYS A 756 9.06 14.77 36.60
CA LYS A 756 10.15 15.53 35.98
C LYS A 756 9.96 17.05 36.03
N GLY A 757 8.79 17.53 36.41
CA GLY A 757 8.54 18.93 36.75
C GLY A 757 8.10 19.84 35.60
N PHE A 758 8.16 19.45 34.35
CA PHE A 758 7.82 20.30 33.20
C PHE A 758 6.42 20.05 32.61
N ILE A 759 5.66 19.07 33.09
CA ILE A 759 4.29 18.84 32.66
C ILE A 759 3.32 19.64 33.54
N ASP A 760 2.40 20.34 32.90
CA ASP A 760 1.22 20.89 33.55
C ASP A 760 0.22 19.76 33.83
N LYS A 761 0.21 19.28 35.10
CA LYS A 761 -0.60 18.13 35.48
C LYS A 761 -2.13 18.34 35.36
N ASP A 762 -2.57 19.60 35.34
CA ASP A 762 -3.98 19.97 35.23
C ASP A 762 -4.43 20.15 33.77
N ASN A 763 -3.50 20.05 32.82
CA ASN A 763 -3.74 20.25 31.39
C ASN A 763 -3.17 19.09 30.53
N ILE A 764 -3.62 17.86 30.83
CA ILE A 764 -3.25 16.64 30.11
C ILE A 764 -4.44 16.19 29.27
N GLY A 765 -4.24 16.04 27.96
CA GLY A 765 -5.19 15.44 27.04
C GLY A 765 -4.77 14.06 26.58
N VAL A 766 -5.73 13.28 26.06
CA VAL A 766 -5.44 11.97 25.47
C VAL A 766 -6.16 11.81 24.13
N GLN A 767 -5.51 11.16 23.16
CA GLN A 767 -6.04 10.96 21.81
C GLN A 767 -5.70 9.57 21.28
N GLY A 768 -6.69 8.88 20.69
CA GLY A 768 -6.48 7.61 20.01
C GLY A 768 -7.67 7.18 19.17
N HIS A 769 -7.42 6.31 18.22
CA HIS A 769 -8.39 5.88 17.23
C HIS A 769 -8.46 4.36 17.18
N SER A 770 -9.66 3.79 16.88
CA SER A 770 -9.88 2.36 16.75
C SER A 770 -9.55 1.61 18.05
N TRP A 771 -8.55 0.74 18.05
CA TRP A 771 -8.04 0.12 19.28
C TRP A 771 -7.55 1.16 20.31
N GLY A 772 -6.90 2.24 19.83
CA GLY A 772 -6.57 3.40 20.66
C GLY A 772 -7.83 4.08 21.23
N GLY A 773 -8.88 4.23 20.43
CA GLY A 773 -10.16 4.78 20.86
C GLY A 773 -10.83 3.94 21.96
N TYR A 774 -10.79 2.60 21.84
CA TYR A 774 -11.22 1.69 22.91
C TYR A 774 -10.44 1.94 24.21
N GLN A 775 -9.10 1.96 24.13
CA GLN A 775 -8.25 2.12 25.29
C GLN A 775 -8.54 3.45 26.02
N ILE A 776 -8.75 4.54 25.27
CA ILE A 776 -9.11 5.84 25.82
C ILE A 776 -10.48 5.79 26.48
N ALA A 777 -11.49 5.20 25.82
CA ALA A 777 -12.81 5.02 26.41
C ALA A 777 -12.74 4.23 27.74
N TYR A 778 -11.84 3.25 27.84
CA TYR A 778 -11.59 2.51 29.07
C TYR A 778 -10.87 3.37 30.13
N LEU A 779 -9.78 4.06 29.77
CA LEU A 779 -8.99 4.86 30.69
C LEU A 779 -9.81 5.94 31.40
N VAL A 780 -10.67 6.67 30.66
CA VAL A 780 -11.50 7.74 31.24
C VAL A 780 -12.58 7.23 32.18
N THR A 781 -12.84 5.91 32.24
CA THR A 781 -13.69 5.30 33.28
C THR A 781 -12.91 4.99 34.58
N LYS A 782 -11.58 5.06 34.55
CA LYS A 782 -10.69 4.62 35.63
C LYS A 782 -9.93 5.76 36.29
N THR A 783 -9.79 6.91 35.66
CA THR A 783 -9.00 8.04 36.16
C THR A 783 -9.47 9.37 35.57
N ASP A 784 -9.38 10.43 36.41
CA ASP A 784 -9.68 11.82 36.06
C ASP A 784 -8.39 12.62 35.68
N ILE A 785 -7.27 11.95 35.46
CA ILE A 785 -5.99 12.61 35.09
C ILE A 785 -6.07 13.42 33.78
N PHE A 786 -7.04 13.07 32.93
CA PHE A 786 -7.21 13.71 31.63
C PHE A 786 -8.21 14.84 31.68
N LYS A 787 -7.79 16.04 31.30
CA LYS A 787 -8.65 17.23 31.17
C LYS A 787 -9.54 17.17 29.93
N ALA A 788 -9.13 16.44 28.89
CA ALA A 788 -9.89 16.25 27.64
C ALA A 788 -9.47 14.97 26.94
N ALA A 789 -10.38 14.30 26.26
CA ALA A 789 -10.11 13.07 25.53
C ALA A 789 -10.75 13.07 24.13
N GLU A 790 -10.01 12.64 23.12
CA GLU A 790 -10.57 12.29 21.80
C GLU A 790 -10.49 10.78 21.60
N SER A 791 -11.65 10.15 21.35
CA SER A 791 -11.82 8.72 21.16
C SER A 791 -12.42 8.44 19.78
N GLY A 792 -11.55 8.18 18.81
CA GLY A 792 -11.97 7.89 17.43
C GLY A 792 -12.38 6.42 17.24
N ALA A 793 -13.53 6.18 16.60
CA ALA A 793 -14.08 4.84 16.30
C ALA A 793 -13.93 3.86 17.48
N PRO A 794 -14.41 4.21 18.70
CA PRO A 794 -14.24 3.42 19.90
C PRO A 794 -14.99 2.08 19.85
N VAL A 795 -14.58 1.15 20.72
CA VAL A 795 -15.32 -0.09 21.01
C VAL A 795 -15.72 -0.06 22.50
N PRO A 796 -16.78 0.65 22.90
CA PRO A 796 -17.19 0.75 24.30
C PRO A 796 -17.90 -0.49 24.82
N ASN A 797 -18.45 -1.34 23.96
CA ASN A 797 -19.20 -2.54 24.31
C ASN A 797 -18.64 -3.76 23.58
N MET A 798 -17.82 -4.53 24.28
CA MET A 798 -17.19 -5.72 23.72
C MET A 798 -18.20 -6.84 23.42
N ILE A 799 -19.35 -6.87 24.13
CA ILE A 799 -20.38 -7.89 23.96
C ILE A 799 -21.09 -7.70 22.61
N SER A 800 -21.63 -6.50 22.32
CA SER A 800 -22.30 -6.23 21.06
C SER A 800 -21.32 -6.20 19.89
N ALA A 801 -20.06 -5.82 20.13
CA ALA A 801 -19.02 -5.81 19.11
C ALA A 801 -18.53 -7.22 18.73
N TYR A 802 -18.57 -8.20 19.63
CA TYR A 802 -18.16 -9.60 19.36
C TYR A 802 -18.97 -10.22 18.22
N GLY A 803 -20.31 -10.08 18.26
CA GLY A 803 -21.21 -10.52 17.19
C GLY A 803 -21.30 -9.56 15.99
N GLY A 804 -20.57 -8.44 16.00
CA GLY A 804 -20.60 -7.47 14.93
C GLY A 804 -19.87 -7.94 13.67
N ILE A 805 -20.26 -7.40 12.51
CA ILE A 805 -19.65 -7.70 11.22
C ILE A 805 -18.59 -6.65 10.87
N ARG A 806 -17.43 -7.11 10.41
CA ARG A 806 -16.43 -6.30 9.72
C ARG A 806 -16.83 -6.16 8.25
N TRP A 807 -17.64 -5.16 7.94
CA TRP A 807 -18.27 -5.00 6.62
C TRP A 807 -17.29 -4.97 5.43
N TRP A 808 -16.02 -4.59 5.65
CA TRP A 808 -15.01 -4.66 4.57
C TRP A 808 -14.55 -6.08 4.21
N THR A 809 -14.67 -7.01 5.13
CA THR A 809 -14.26 -8.41 4.93
C THR A 809 -15.45 -9.37 4.98
N GLY A 810 -16.61 -8.93 5.48
CA GLY A 810 -17.76 -9.78 5.73
C GLY A 810 -17.62 -10.71 6.94
N LEU A 811 -16.44 -10.80 7.54
CA LEU A 811 -16.20 -11.67 8.71
C LEU A 811 -16.86 -11.10 9.97
N SER A 812 -17.33 -11.99 10.87
CA SER A 812 -17.64 -11.60 12.24
C SER A 812 -16.39 -11.10 12.96
N ARG A 813 -16.56 -10.35 14.04
CA ARG A 813 -15.43 -9.83 14.82
C ARG A 813 -14.92 -10.83 15.87
N GLN A 814 -15.47 -12.02 15.98
CA GLN A 814 -15.15 -13.06 16.97
C GLN A 814 -13.64 -13.31 17.09
N PHE A 815 -12.95 -13.52 15.98
CA PHE A 815 -11.50 -13.74 15.96
C PHE A 815 -10.68 -12.64 16.65
N GLN A 816 -11.20 -11.38 16.68
CA GLN A 816 -10.47 -10.28 17.30
C GLN A 816 -10.45 -10.42 18.82
N TYR A 817 -11.49 -10.96 19.40
CA TYR A 817 -11.65 -11.13 20.83
C TYR A 817 -11.00 -12.43 21.29
N GLU A 818 -11.21 -13.51 20.55
CA GLU A 818 -10.72 -14.82 20.93
C GLU A 818 -9.20 -14.96 20.73
N HIS A 819 -8.64 -14.44 19.61
CA HIS A 819 -7.30 -14.80 19.16
C HIS A 819 -6.37 -13.63 18.81
N THR A 820 -6.89 -12.38 18.67
CA THR A 820 -6.04 -11.29 18.19
C THR A 820 -6.16 -10.02 19.03
N GLN A 821 -6.28 -8.85 18.39
CA GLN A 821 -6.10 -7.51 18.97
C GLN A 821 -6.85 -7.23 20.26
N SER A 822 -8.08 -7.74 20.43
CA SER A 822 -8.87 -7.46 21.62
C SER A 822 -8.47 -8.30 22.84
N ARG A 823 -7.68 -9.36 22.65
CA ARG A 823 -6.99 -10.13 23.72
C ARG A 823 -7.89 -10.60 24.87
N ILE A 824 -9.17 -10.88 24.61
CA ILE A 824 -10.07 -11.45 25.62
C ILE A 824 -9.72 -12.93 25.86
N GLY A 825 -9.30 -13.65 24.79
CA GLY A 825 -8.78 -15.02 24.89
C GLY A 825 -9.85 -16.10 24.97
N GLY A 826 -11.08 -15.83 24.51
CA GLY A 826 -12.18 -16.80 24.42
C GLY A 826 -13.51 -16.12 24.20
N THR A 827 -14.57 -16.90 24.18
CA THR A 827 -15.94 -16.48 23.88
C THR A 827 -16.62 -15.77 25.06
N PRO A 828 -17.70 -14.98 24.83
CA PRO A 828 -18.50 -14.42 25.92
C PRO A 828 -19.17 -15.45 26.82
N TRP A 829 -19.36 -16.66 26.35
CA TRP A 829 -19.97 -17.76 27.10
C TRP A 829 -18.96 -18.45 28.03
N GLU A 830 -17.66 -18.48 27.64
CA GLU A 830 -16.57 -18.99 28.47
C GLU A 830 -16.11 -17.96 29.49
N TYR A 831 -15.99 -16.68 29.08
CA TYR A 831 -15.44 -15.62 29.92
C TYR A 831 -16.35 -14.37 30.01
N PRO A 832 -17.64 -14.50 30.41
CA PRO A 832 -18.58 -13.36 30.42
C PRO A 832 -18.05 -12.16 31.19
N GLN A 833 -17.39 -12.40 32.35
CA GLN A 833 -16.86 -11.34 33.17
C GLN A 833 -15.76 -10.52 32.48
N ARG A 834 -14.86 -11.15 31.67
CA ARG A 834 -13.86 -10.43 30.94
C ARG A 834 -14.47 -9.46 29.91
N TYR A 835 -15.58 -9.86 29.27
CA TYR A 835 -16.30 -8.98 28.32
C TYR A 835 -16.94 -7.79 29.05
N ILE A 836 -17.53 -7.99 30.23
CA ILE A 836 -18.14 -6.92 31.06
C ILE A 836 -17.05 -5.96 31.54
N GLU A 837 -15.97 -6.45 32.13
CA GLU A 837 -14.88 -5.64 32.71
C GLU A 837 -14.15 -4.80 31.65
N ASN A 838 -13.99 -5.33 30.45
CA ASN A 838 -13.34 -4.62 29.35
C ASN A 838 -14.31 -3.79 28.50
N SER A 839 -15.58 -3.67 28.89
CA SER A 839 -16.58 -2.84 28.20
C SER A 839 -16.79 -1.52 28.92
N PRO A 840 -16.23 -0.41 28.48
CA PRO A 840 -16.41 0.91 29.08
C PRO A 840 -17.86 1.31 29.34
N ILE A 841 -18.80 0.82 28.53
CA ILE A 841 -20.21 1.18 28.60
C ILE A 841 -20.86 0.90 29.95
N PHE A 842 -20.36 -0.08 30.68
CA PHE A 842 -20.85 -0.40 32.02
C PHE A 842 -20.32 0.53 33.15
N ASN A 843 -19.41 1.45 32.81
CA ASN A 843 -18.78 2.38 33.74
C ASN A 843 -18.81 3.84 33.23
N ILE A 844 -19.73 4.18 32.31
CA ILE A 844 -19.86 5.53 31.74
C ILE A 844 -20.22 6.57 32.81
N ASP A 845 -20.95 6.20 33.85
CA ASP A 845 -21.29 7.03 35.00
C ASP A 845 -20.06 7.61 35.71
N LYS A 846 -18.94 6.92 35.67
CA LYS A 846 -17.65 7.34 36.26
C LYS A 846 -16.85 8.32 35.38
N ILE A 847 -17.24 8.54 34.13
CA ILE A 847 -16.53 9.45 33.26
C ILE A 847 -16.80 10.90 33.62
N ASN A 848 -15.77 11.66 33.96
CA ASN A 848 -15.80 13.11 34.16
C ASN A 848 -15.08 13.89 33.09
N THR A 849 -14.20 13.25 32.33
CA THR A 849 -13.43 13.84 31.24
C THR A 849 -14.32 14.17 30.02
N PRO A 850 -14.36 15.42 29.54
CA PRO A 850 -15.03 15.77 28.29
C PRO A 850 -14.50 14.96 27.07
N LEU A 851 -15.41 14.45 26.23
CA LEU A 851 -15.11 13.51 25.15
C LEU A 851 -15.47 14.08 23.78
N LEU A 852 -14.50 14.08 22.87
CA LEU A 852 -14.72 14.22 21.42
C LEU A 852 -14.69 12.82 20.81
N ILE A 853 -15.77 12.41 20.17
CA ILE A 853 -15.90 11.09 19.53
C ILE A 853 -15.99 11.30 18.02
N MET A 854 -15.16 10.60 17.25
CA MET A 854 -15.29 10.57 15.79
C MET A 854 -15.56 9.13 15.34
N HIS A 855 -16.76 8.88 14.74
CA HIS A 855 -17.10 7.56 14.22
C HIS A 855 -18.02 7.69 13.01
N ASN A 856 -17.62 7.14 11.87
CA ASN A 856 -18.29 7.34 10.60
C ASN A 856 -19.29 6.21 10.28
N ASP A 857 -20.36 6.54 9.57
CA ASP A 857 -21.48 5.64 9.29
C ASP A 857 -21.17 4.53 8.26
N ALA A 858 -20.11 4.69 7.44
CA ALA A 858 -19.64 3.66 6.52
C ALA A 858 -18.37 2.93 7.03
N ASP A 859 -18.18 2.88 8.36
CA ASP A 859 -17.07 2.18 8.98
C ASP A 859 -17.17 0.67 8.74
N GLY A 860 -16.21 0.13 8.00
CA GLY A 860 -16.12 -1.30 7.68
C GLY A 860 -15.24 -2.11 8.64
N HIS A 861 -14.63 -1.48 9.66
CA HIS A 861 -13.79 -2.15 10.67
C HIS A 861 -14.47 -2.29 12.03
N VAL A 862 -15.02 -1.17 12.55
CA VAL A 862 -15.75 -1.12 13.81
C VAL A 862 -17.19 -0.76 13.49
N PRO A 863 -18.18 -1.56 13.90
CA PRO A 863 -19.58 -1.23 13.65
C PRO A 863 -19.90 0.18 14.18
N TRP A 864 -20.49 1.02 13.35
CA TRP A 864 -20.81 2.41 13.69
C TRP A 864 -21.66 2.56 14.95
N TYR A 865 -22.53 1.58 15.21
CA TYR A 865 -23.35 1.57 16.43
C TYR A 865 -22.52 1.56 17.71
N GLN A 866 -21.26 1.12 17.70
CA GLN A 866 -20.38 1.23 18.86
C GLN A 866 -20.20 2.70 19.30
N GLY A 867 -20.00 3.61 18.35
CA GLY A 867 -19.92 5.05 18.62
C GLY A 867 -21.27 5.62 19.08
N ILE A 868 -22.38 5.16 18.50
CA ILE A 868 -23.73 5.57 18.87
C ILE A 868 -24.05 5.15 20.32
N GLU A 869 -23.83 3.87 20.67
CA GLU A 869 -24.04 3.37 22.05
C GLU A 869 -23.28 4.22 23.05
N PHE A 870 -22.02 4.54 22.76
CA PHE A 870 -21.19 5.37 23.65
C PHE A 870 -21.73 6.78 23.80
N PHE A 871 -22.00 7.47 22.71
CA PHE A 871 -22.47 8.86 22.71
C PHE A 871 -23.86 9.02 23.38
N VAL A 872 -24.81 8.15 23.02
CA VAL A 872 -26.18 8.29 23.60
C VAL A 872 -26.20 7.98 25.08
N SER A 873 -25.32 7.07 25.55
CA SER A 873 -25.17 6.77 26.97
C SER A 873 -24.55 7.94 27.75
N LEU A 874 -23.48 8.54 27.22
CA LEU A 874 -22.89 9.76 27.77
C LEU A 874 -23.93 10.89 27.84
N ARG A 875 -24.67 11.12 26.75
CA ARG A 875 -25.74 12.12 26.68
C ARG A 875 -26.84 11.86 27.69
N ARG A 876 -27.27 10.60 27.90
CA ARG A 876 -28.29 10.24 28.90
C ARG A 876 -27.87 10.61 30.32
N LEU A 877 -26.55 10.54 30.59
CA LEU A 877 -25.96 10.87 31.89
C LEU A 877 -25.49 12.32 31.99
N GLY A 878 -25.77 13.18 31.00
CA GLY A 878 -25.37 14.59 31.01
C GLY A 878 -23.85 14.82 30.92
N LYS A 879 -23.09 13.84 30.45
CA LYS A 879 -21.63 13.94 30.35
C LYS A 879 -21.21 14.79 29.12
N PRO A 880 -20.31 15.77 29.26
CA PRO A 880 -19.86 16.60 28.15
C PRO A 880 -19.25 15.76 27.01
N SER A 881 -19.94 15.71 25.88
CA SER A 881 -19.47 14.88 24.73
C SER A 881 -19.97 15.44 23.42
N TRP A 882 -19.14 15.29 22.38
CA TRP A 882 -19.41 15.67 20.98
C TRP A 882 -19.17 14.49 20.08
N PHE A 883 -20.06 14.28 19.10
CA PHE A 883 -19.99 13.16 18.16
C PHE A 883 -19.85 13.68 16.73
N LEU A 884 -18.75 13.35 16.08
CA LEU A 884 -18.46 13.70 14.68
C LEU A 884 -18.70 12.48 13.79
N ASN A 885 -19.71 12.55 12.93
CA ASN A 885 -19.98 11.57 11.89
C ASN A 885 -19.78 12.21 10.51
N TYR A 886 -18.74 11.78 9.78
CA TYR A 886 -18.53 12.18 8.39
C TYR A 886 -19.24 11.15 7.49
N ASN A 887 -20.39 11.52 6.94
CA ASN A 887 -21.23 10.59 6.17
C ASN A 887 -20.52 10.04 4.94
N ASP A 888 -20.77 8.77 4.65
CA ASP A 888 -20.14 7.97 3.59
C ASP A 888 -18.60 7.90 3.70
N GLU A 889 -18.04 8.20 4.84
CA GLU A 889 -16.62 7.96 5.12
C GLU A 889 -16.45 6.62 5.85
N PRO A 890 -15.36 5.89 5.53
CA PRO A 890 -15.07 4.63 6.19
C PRO A 890 -14.51 4.85 7.60
N HIS A 891 -13.70 3.92 8.09
CA HIS A 891 -13.08 3.92 9.43
C HIS A 891 -12.37 5.23 9.83
N TRP A 892 -12.00 6.06 8.86
CA TRP A 892 -11.44 7.41 9.03
C TRP A 892 -11.81 8.29 7.83
N PRO A 893 -11.82 9.63 7.97
CA PRO A 893 -12.06 10.54 6.85
C PRO A 893 -11.02 10.37 5.72
N LEU A 894 -11.50 10.13 4.50
CA LEU A 894 -10.68 10.05 3.28
C LEU A 894 -10.77 11.31 2.44
N LYS A 895 -11.97 11.91 2.34
CA LYS A 895 -12.21 13.14 1.58
C LYS A 895 -11.42 14.28 2.22
N TRP A 896 -10.73 15.05 1.38
CA TRP A 896 -9.80 16.09 1.84
C TRP A 896 -10.45 17.12 2.75
N GLN A 897 -11.65 17.63 2.39
CA GLN A 897 -12.41 18.59 3.18
C GLN A 897 -12.79 18.05 4.56
N ASN A 898 -13.16 16.77 4.66
CA ASN A 898 -13.52 16.13 5.93
C ASN A 898 -12.29 15.97 6.84
N ARG A 899 -11.13 15.70 6.25
CA ARG A 899 -9.85 15.65 6.98
C ARG A 899 -9.45 17.03 7.53
N ILE A 900 -9.66 18.10 6.74
CA ILE A 900 -9.44 19.48 7.20
C ILE A 900 -10.35 19.78 8.39
N ASP A 901 -11.65 19.55 8.25
CA ASP A 901 -12.66 19.79 9.29
C ASP A 901 -12.32 19.03 10.59
N PHE A 902 -12.02 17.74 10.51
CA PHE A 902 -11.63 16.94 11.68
C PHE A 902 -10.39 17.50 12.39
N ASN A 903 -9.36 17.90 11.65
CA ASN A 903 -8.15 18.46 12.25
C ASN A 903 -8.38 19.84 12.88
N ILE A 904 -9.26 20.68 12.32
CA ILE A 904 -9.65 21.96 12.91
C ILE A 904 -10.39 21.72 14.22
N ARG A 905 -11.45 20.88 14.23
CA ARG A 905 -12.24 20.61 15.44
C ARG A 905 -11.40 19.98 16.54
N MET A 906 -10.55 19.02 16.21
CA MET A 906 -9.65 18.40 17.18
C MET A 906 -8.66 19.42 17.79
N SER A 907 -8.10 20.32 16.98
CA SER A 907 -7.21 21.37 17.50
C SER A 907 -7.96 22.38 18.37
N GLN A 908 -9.17 22.80 17.98
CA GLN A 908 -10.00 23.71 18.78
C GLN A 908 -10.42 23.07 20.10
N PHE A 909 -10.78 21.78 20.09
CA PHE A 909 -11.15 21.03 21.28
C PHE A 909 -10.00 20.98 22.30
N PHE A 910 -8.80 20.60 21.89
CA PHE A 910 -7.65 20.57 22.79
C PHE A 910 -7.17 21.95 23.21
N ASP A 911 -7.19 22.94 22.31
CA ASP A 911 -6.81 24.32 22.68
C ASP A 911 -7.78 24.93 23.71
N TYR A 912 -9.08 24.65 23.61
CA TYR A 912 -10.07 25.08 24.58
C TYR A 912 -9.79 24.48 25.97
N TYR A 913 -9.68 23.16 26.07
CA TYR A 913 -9.51 22.50 27.37
C TYR A 913 -8.12 22.61 27.97
N LEU A 914 -7.07 22.56 27.14
CA LEU A 914 -5.70 22.45 27.64
C LEU A 914 -4.92 23.77 27.62
N LYS A 915 -5.44 24.80 26.99
CA LYS A 915 -4.79 26.12 26.89
C LYS A 915 -5.71 27.29 27.22
N GLY A 916 -6.96 27.03 27.57
CA GLY A 916 -7.95 28.08 27.88
C GLY A 916 -8.31 28.96 26.67
N ALA A 917 -8.20 28.44 25.44
CA ALA A 917 -8.67 29.14 24.26
C ALA A 917 -10.20 29.37 24.32
N PRO A 918 -10.73 30.39 23.63
CA PRO A 918 -12.17 30.61 23.58
C PRO A 918 -12.91 29.39 23.03
N LYS A 919 -14.14 29.18 23.51
CA LYS A 919 -14.98 28.06 23.07
C LYS A 919 -15.47 28.28 21.64
N PRO A 920 -15.31 27.34 20.70
CA PRO A 920 -15.88 27.49 19.37
C PRO A 920 -17.39 27.24 19.36
N VAL A 921 -18.12 27.89 18.47
CA VAL A 921 -19.59 27.82 18.35
C VAL A 921 -20.08 26.38 18.19
N TRP A 922 -19.37 25.52 17.47
CA TRP A 922 -19.76 24.12 17.30
C TRP A 922 -19.70 23.31 18.62
N MET A 923 -18.86 23.69 19.56
CA MET A 923 -18.82 23.05 20.88
C MET A 923 -19.94 23.54 21.80
N GLU A 924 -20.48 24.73 21.58
CA GLU A 924 -21.57 25.29 22.40
C GLU A 924 -22.92 24.75 21.94
N ARG A 925 -23.30 24.98 20.68
CA ARG A 925 -24.65 24.67 20.20
C ARG A 925 -24.69 23.51 19.20
N GLY A 926 -23.55 22.93 18.83
CA GLY A 926 -23.43 21.97 17.75
C GLY A 926 -23.53 22.64 16.36
N VAL A 927 -23.70 21.81 15.33
CA VAL A 927 -24.07 22.22 13.96
C VAL A 927 -25.45 21.64 13.67
N PRO A 928 -26.52 22.44 13.68
CA PRO A 928 -27.88 21.96 13.39
C PRO A 928 -27.94 21.31 12.01
N ALA A 929 -28.82 20.32 11.85
CA ALA A 929 -28.97 19.59 10.58
C ALA A 929 -29.26 20.50 9.40
N MET A 930 -29.98 21.61 9.61
CA MET A 930 -30.25 22.63 8.60
C MET A 930 -29.01 23.42 8.17
N GLU A 931 -27.97 23.50 8.99
CA GLU A 931 -26.71 24.20 8.72
C GLU A 931 -25.61 23.26 8.18
N LYS A 932 -25.88 21.96 8.16
CA LYS A 932 -24.90 20.94 7.72
C LYS A 932 -24.39 21.20 6.32
N GLY A 933 -23.07 21.34 6.17
CA GLY A 933 -22.41 21.65 4.90
C GLY A 933 -22.52 23.13 4.48
N ILE A 934 -23.14 23.98 5.28
CA ILE A 934 -23.32 25.42 5.04
C ILE A 934 -22.48 26.22 6.05
N ASN A 935 -22.76 26.06 7.34
CA ASN A 935 -22.00 26.71 8.42
C ASN A 935 -21.36 25.61 9.30
N GLN A 936 -20.06 25.68 9.52
CA GLN A 936 -19.31 24.67 10.29
C GLN A 936 -19.16 25.07 11.77
N GLY A 937 -19.44 26.33 12.14
CA GLY A 937 -19.35 26.85 13.48
C GLY A 937 -17.92 26.87 14.06
N TYR A 938 -16.93 27.16 13.21
CA TYR A 938 -15.52 27.24 13.66
C TYR A 938 -15.21 28.51 14.44
N GLU A 939 -16.09 29.53 14.35
CA GLU A 939 -15.96 30.83 15.00
C GLU A 939 -15.91 30.62 16.52
N TYR A 940 -15.12 31.43 17.19
CA TYR A 940 -15.08 31.47 18.66
C TYR A 940 -16.20 32.35 19.22
N ILE A 941 -16.74 31.95 20.35
CA ILE A 941 -17.74 32.76 21.06
C ILE A 941 -17.02 33.98 21.62
N ASP A 942 -17.57 35.15 21.36
CA ASP A 942 -17.08 36.43 21.87
C ASP A 942 -17.41 36.51 23.39
N SER A 943 -16.38 36.36 24.23
CA SER A 943 -16.55 36.46 25.68
C SER A 943 -16.98 37.85 26.19
N ASN A 944 -17.10 38.84 25.29
CA ASN A 944 -17.46 40.24 25.61
C ASN A 944 -18.92 40.58 25.24
N LYS A 945 -19.78 39.59 24.97
CA LYS A 945 -21.18 39.80 24.57
C LYS A 945 -22.22 39.23 25.56
N ASP A 946 -21.84 38.98 26.81
CA ASP A 946 -22.80 38.70 27.91
C ASP A 946 -22.93 39.87 28.83
#